data_242d11925ccbe2a62e6db4008a0a8094
#
_entry.id   242d11925ccbe2a62e6db4008a0a8094
#
_cell.length_a   1.000
_cell.length_b   1.000
_cell.length_c   1.000
_cell.angle_alpha   90.00
_cell.angle_beta   90.00
_cell.angle_gamma   90.00
#
_symmetry.space_group_name_H-M   'P 1'
#
loop_
_entity.id
_entity.type
_entity.pdbx_description
1 polymer ?
#
loop_
_entity_poly.entity_id
_entity_poly.type
_entity_poly.pdbx_seq_one_letter_code
_entity_poly.pdbx_strand_id
1 'polypeptide(L)'
;MKKSDKKIIHTAALTGALILTLAAWILAFLAIWVFMTWRGLRMDEIMFQLRAPLEGTGDGIIIRGVLSSVLPALLITAAVGAAYYFGQKREKGNIVLACSTVISVAVIAASLSQTWKRLDLQEYFRNQADESTFIEDNYVDPAKVSVTFPGKKRNLIYIYLESMEMTFADTLSGGAFNYNVIPELTELSAEGECFDGGKGTLNGGRVLPGTTFTMGGMFAQSAGLPLKIDLGEDFADKRGTFNKMNTQDAFFEKVTSLGDILQKEGYNNVLMLGSNATFGGRRLYFSTHGDYKIDDYNWAVEEGIIPPDYYVFWGMEDEKLFDAARDELSQLAESGEPFNLTMLTVDTHFEDGYTCRLCRDQYPGNDYANVMACSSRQVTEFVRWIQQQDFYENTTIVLCGDHTTMDSDFCKNVPDTYQRKVYTNIINAAASCEDPAAYRDYTTLDLFPTTLAALGCGIEGNRLGLGTNLYSSEKTLAEKYGFDETFSEMEKKSGFMIELADIDIYDKELLQAQGKLPKAVITMTGMDPGRESMSFMVSDIENIPEEYQKVELRAGDRDGKGSVTIRAQETEEGIYMAEADLSSFHYKNASLTAVVTGKSGRLYDAATMTGDLTLKQTDIYSYLDALIDNPQYTVLIALRDDGSHSLNREICDRLKKLGLKKEIPGHYRWSYYAVVSPEGVTEELSEKELSCTGTLADGADYSMISQGGLSGAGGGAGRYLRASVKIRGVEYAVNRIGLNFVVYDTENSCVVDSCEFNTYMGLDPKRIDVADLEREAENEQEQMNIGTDQ
;
A
#
# COMPACT_ATOMS: atom_id res chain seq x y z
N MET A 1 -21.07 -22.63 -50.76
CA MET A 1 -21.10 -22.56 -49.27
C MET A 1 -22.25 -23.42 -48.78
N LYS A 2 -21.95 -24.41 -47.93
CA LYS A 2 -22.96 -25.31 -47.38
C LYS A 2 -23.91 -24.51 -46.43
N LYS A 3 -25.16 -24.92 -46.25
CA LYS A 3 -26.16 -24.26 -45.40
C LYS A 3 -25.67 -24.07 -43.95
N SER A 4 -24.77 -25.01 -43.50
CA SER A 4 -24.02 -24.96 -42.23
C SER A 4 -23.08 -23.75 -42.13
N ASP A 5 -22.27 -23.51 -43.21
CA ASP A 5 -21.28 -22.43 -43.22
C ASP A 5 -21.94 -21.02 -43.11
N LYS A 6 -23.10 -20.85 -43.79
CA LYS A 6 -23.88 -19.60 -43.69
C LYS A 6 -24.40 -19.36 -42.28
N LYS A 7 -24.82 -20.41 -41.57
CA LYS A 7 -25.36 -20.28 -40.20
C LYS A 7 -24.23 -19.91 -39.23
N ILE A 8 -23.04 -20.51 -39.36
CA ILE A 8 -21.87 -20.20 -38.54
C ILE A 8 -21.44 -18.73 -38.75
N ILE A 9 -21.35 -18.27 -39.99
CA ILE A 9 -20.98 -16.89 -40.32
C ILE A 9 -21.99 -15.88 -39.74
N HIS A 10 -23.29 -16.18 -39.81
CA HIS A 10 -24.32 -15.32 -39.24
C HIS A 10 -24.26 -15.25 -37.70
N THR A 11 -24.01 -16.39 -37.07
CA THR A 11 -23.85 -16.40 -35.60
C THR A 11 -22.61 -15.61 -35.20
N ALA A 12 -21.47 -15.80 -35.82
CA ALA A 12 -20.23 -15.06 -35.53
C ALA A 12 -20.41 -13.54 -35.75
N ALA A 13 -21.10 -13.15 -36.86
CA ALA A 13 -21.38 -11.74 -37.11
C ALA A 13 -22.31 -11.11 -36.06
N LEU A 14 -23.32 -11.84 -35.60
CA LEU A 14 -24.20 -11.39 -34.51
C LEU A 14 -23.41 -11.23 -33.19
N THR A 15 -22.68 -12.25 -32.81
CA THR A 15 -21.86 -12.23 -31.57
C THR A 15 -20.86 -11.08 -31.60
N GLY A 16 -20.13 -10.89 -32.70
CA GLY A 16 -19.18 -9.79 -32.87
C GLY A 16 -19.85 -8.41 -32.78
N ALA A 17 -21.03 -8.24 -33.41
CA ALA A 17 -21.78 -6.98 -33.34
C ALA A 17 -22.30 -6.67 -31.90
N LEU A 18 -22.75 -7.70 -31.17
CA LEU A 18 -23.20 -7.53 -29.78
C LEU A 18 -22.05 -7.21 -28.85
N ILE A 19 -20.89 -7.88 -28.98
CA ILE A 19 -19.67 -7.56 -28.21
C ILE A 19 -19.23 -6.13 -28.50
N LEU A 20 -19.15 -5.74 -29.77
CA LEU A 20 -18.78 -4.38 -30.16
C LEU A 20 -19.75 -3.33 -29.60
N THR A 21 -21.07 -3.64 -29.63
CA THR A 21 -22.10 -2.75 -29.06
C THR A 21 -21.90 -2.62 -27.55
N LEU A 22 -21.71 -3.73 -26.84
CA LEU A 22 -21.49 -3.72 -25.40
C LEU A 22 -20.25 -2.89 -25.04
N ALA A 23 -19.11 -3.16 -25.67
CA ALA A 23 -17.85 -2.45 -25.42
C ALA A 23 -17.98 -0.94 -25.73
N ALA A 24 -18.61 -0.57 -26.84
CA ALA A 24 -18.84 0.83 -27.23
C ALA A 24 -19.63 1.61 -26.17
N TRP A 25 -20.72 1.02 -25.70
CA TRP A 25 -21.58 1.69 -24.73
C TRP A 25 -21.02 1.65 -23.30
N ILE A 26 -20.27 0.60 -22.90
CA ILE A 26 -19.49 0.61 -21.65
C ILE A 26 -18.48 1.77 -21.70
N LEU A 27 -17.68 1.90 -22.76
CA LEU A 27 -16.72 2.98 -22.91
C LEU A 27 -17.39 4.36 -22.84
N ALA A 28 -18.53 4.54 -23.52
CA ALA A 28 -19.27 5.80 -23.52
C ALA A 28 -19.79 6.16 -22.13
N PHE A 29 -20.46 5.24 -21.47
CA PHE A 29 -21.04 5.48 -20.13
C PHE A 29 -19.97 5.61 -19.06
N LEU A 30 -18.88 4.85 -19.16
CA LEU A 30 -17.72 5.00 -18.27
C LEU A 30 -17.09 6.39 -18.42
N ALA A 31 -16.84 6.85 -19.66
CA ALA A 31 -16.34 8.19 -19.90
C ALA A 31 -17.29 9.28 -19.38
N ILE A 32 -18.60 9.11 -19.58
CA ILE A 32 -19.60 10.05 -19.04
C ILE A 32 -19.53 10.05 -17.53
N TRP A 33 -19.54 8.89 -16.87
CA TRP A 33 -19.49 8.78 -15.42
C TRP A 33 -18.20 9.39 -14.88
N VAL A 34 -17.04 9.04 -15.41
CA VAL A 34 -15.74 9.63 -14.99
C VAL A 34 -15.77 11.14 -15.08
N PHE A 35 -16.17 11.70 -16.23
CA PHE A 35 -16.16 13.16 -16.41
C PHE A 35 -17.33 13.90 -15.76
N MET A 36 -18.33 13.22 -15.28
CA MET A 36 -19.35 13.80 -14.42
C MET A 36 -18.93 13.77 -12.95
N THR A 37 -18.21 12.73 -12.56
CA THR A 37 -17.71 12.57 -11.20
C THR A 37 -16.47 13.45 -10.98
N TRP A 38 -15.48 13.41 -11.89
CA TRP A 38 -14.21 14.17 -11.79
C TRP A 38 -14.11 15.20 -12.91
N ARG A 39 -14.76 16.36 -12.75
CA ARG A 39 -14.85 17.37 -13.84
C ARG A 39 -13.53 18.07 -14.16
N GLY A 40 -12.65 18.20 -13.19
CA GLY A 40 -11.32 18.82 -13.35
C GLY A 40 -10.16 17.83 -13.47
N LEU A 41 -10.45 16.53 -13.73
CA LEU A 41 -9.47 15.46 -13.77
C LEU A 41 -8.35 15.75 -14.78
N ARG A 42 -7.12 15.67 -14.31
CA ARG A 42 -5.91 15.87 -15.10
C ARG A 42 -5.25 14.53 -15.43
N MET A 43 -4.43 14.52 -16.50
CA MET A 43 -3.78 13.28 -16.93
C MET A 43 -2.70 12.80 -15.95
N ASP A 44 -2.00 13.70 -15.29
CA ASP A 44 -1.03 13.39 -14.24
C ASP A 44 -1.67 12.67 -13.03
N GLU A 45 -2.87 13.10 -12.62
CA GLU A 45 -3.65 12.42 -11.57
C GLU A 45 -4.06 11.00 -11.98
N ILE A 46 -4.56 10.84 -13.22
CA ILE A 46 -4.89 9.51 -13.76
C ILE A 46 -3.66 8.61 -13.75
N MET A 47 -2.53 9.11 -14.18
CA MET A 47 -1.29 8.35 -14.25
C MET A 47 -0.82 7.91 -12.86
N PHE A 48 -0.94 8.80 -11.87
CA PHE A 48 -0.64 8.45 -10.48
C PHE A 48 -1.59 7.35 -9.97
N GLN A 49 -2.91 7.51 -10.14
CA GLN A 49 -3.90 6.53 -9.68
C GLN A 49 -3.76 5.15 -10.34
N LEU A 50 -3.30 5.08 -11.59
CA LEU A 50 -2.99 3.81 -12.25
C LEU A 50 -1.77 3.10 -11.66
N ARG A 51 -0.91 3.82 -10.93
CA ARG A 51 0.30 3.28 -10.28
C ARG A 51 0.13 3.11 -8.77
N ALA A 52 -0.82 3.81 -8.17
CA ALA A 52 -1.09 3.72 -6.74
C ALA A 52 -1.90 2.46 -6.38
N PRO A 53 -1.77 1.93 -5.15
CA PRO A 53 -2.61 0.86 -4.65
C PRO A 53 -4.10 1.21 -4.73
N LEU A 54 -4.93 0.29 -5.21
CA LEU A 54 -6.38 0.41 -5.15
C LEU A 54 -6.94 0.02 -3.77
N GLU A 55 -6.14 -0.61 -2.94
CA GLU A 55 -6.50 -0.93 -1.55
C GLU A 55 -6.88 0.33 -0.78
N GLY A 56 -7.99 0.26 -0.07
CA GLY A 56 -8.57 1.41 0.61
C GLY A 56 -9.46 2.30 -0.26
N THR A 57 -9.65 1.97 -1.56
CA THR A 57 -10.67 2.62 -2.38
C THR A 57 -12.06 2.23 -1.89
N GLY A 58 -12.93 3.20 -1.65
CA GLY A 58 -14.30 2.94 -1.19
C GLY A 58 -15.09 2.09 -2.21
N ASP A 59 -15.60 0.92 -1.79
CA ASP A 59 -16.41 0.03 -2.63
C ASP A 59 -17.59 0.75 -3.30
N GLY A 60 -18.13 1.79 -2.67
CA GLY A 60 -19.24 2.58 -3.19
C GLY A 60 -18.93 3.28 -4.52
N ILE A 61 -17.69 3.74 -4.75
CA ILE A 61 -17.27 4.36 -6.01
C ILE A 61 -17.19 3.32 -7.11
N ILE A 62 -16.56 2.18 -6.83
CA ILE A 62 -16.42 1.07 -7.78
C ILE A 62 -17.80 0.56 -8.20
N ILE A 63 -18.68 0.30 -7.23
CA ILE A 63 -20.05 -0.18 -7.50
C ILE A 63 -20.83 0.84 -8.34
N ARG A 64 -20.76 2.14 -8.00
CA ARG A 64 -21.43 3.20 -8.79
C ARG A 64 -20.89 3.26 -10.21
N GLY A 65 -19.56 3.18 -10.39
CA GLY A 65 -18.94 3.16 -11.72
C GLY A 65 -19.41 1.98 -12.56
N VAL A 66 -19.41 0.78 -12.00
CA VAL A 66 -19.90 -0.43 -12.68
C VAL A 66 -21.40 -0.31 -13.01
N LEU A 67 -22.25 0.07 -12.05
CA LEU A 67 -23.69 0.21 -12.28
C LEU A 67 -24.01 1.29 -13.32
N SER A 68 -23.31 2.42 -13.29
CA SER A 68 -23.51 3.54 -14.22
C SER A 68 -23.04 3.25 -15.63
N SER A 69 -22.04 2.36 -15.80
CA SER A 69 -21.47 2.04 -17.12
C SER A 69 -21.98 0.73 -17.70
N VAL A 70 -21.94 -0.37 -16.93
CA VAL A 70 -22.23 -1.71 -17.45
C VAL A 70 -23.72 -1.95 -17.60
N LEU A 71 -24.55 -1.57 -16.62
CA LEU A 71 -25.99 -1.85 -16.65
C LEU A 71 -26.71 -1.20 -17.85
N PRO A 72 -26.55 0.12 -18.14
CA PRO A 72 -27.17 0.71 -19.30
C PRO A 72 -26.61 0.16 -20.62
N ALA A 73 -25.32 -0.20 -20.69
CA ALA A 73 -24.72 -0.83 -21.87
C ALA A 73 -25.34 -2.23 -22.15
N LEU A 74 -25.59 -3.02 -21.11
CA LEU A 74 -26.28 -4.31 -21.21
C LEU A 74 -27.72 -4.14 -21.72
N LEU A 75 -28.45 -3.15 -21.22
CA LEU A 75 -29.82 -2.87 -21.68
C LEU A 75 -29.84 -2.50 -23.17
N ILE A 76 -28.93 -1.66 -23.62
CA ILE A 76 -28.80 -1.31 -25.05
C ILE A 76 -28.43 -2.54 -25.88
N THR A 77 -27.48 -3.34 -25.44
CA THR A 77 -27.05 -4.55 -26.13
C THR A 77 -28.19 -5.56 -26.23
N ALA A 78 -28.99 -5.75 -25.16
CA ALA A 78 -30.17 -6.57 -25.15
C ALA A 78 -31.25 -6.05 -26.14
N ALA A 79 -31.46 -4.72 -26.19
CA ALA A 79 -32.39 -4.08 -27.14
C ALA A 79 -31.96 -4.33 -28.62
N VAL A 80 -30.64 -4.23 -28.90
CA VAL A 80 -30.09 -4.55 -30.23
C VAL A 80 -30.29 -6.03 -30.57
N GLY A 81 -30.06 -6.94 -29.62
CA GLY A 81 -30.31 -8.37 -29.77
C GLY A 81 -31.81 -8.66 -30.06
N ALA A 82 -32.71 -8.00 -29.33
CA ALA A 82 -34.13 -8.12 -29.58
C ALA A 82 -34.54 -7.55 -30.94
N ALA A 83 -34.02 -6.37 -31.30
CA ALA A 83 -34.25 -5.77 -32.61
C ALA A 83 -33.76 -6.67 -33.76
N TYR A 84 -32.63 -7.31 -33.60
CA TYR A 84 -32.12 -8.30 -34.53
C TYR A 84 -33.05 -9.50 -34.66
N TYR A 85 -33.50 -10.08 -33.54
CA TYR A 85 -34.42 -11.21 -33.51
C TYR A 85 -35.73 -10.91 -34.25
N PHE A 86 -36.34 -9.74 -33.98
CA PHE A 86 -37.60 -9.33 -34.68
C PHE A 86 -37.31 -8.92 -36.13
N GLY A 87 -36.13 -8.35 -36.40
CA GLY A 87 -35.67 -8.01 -37.74
C GLY A 87 -35.45 -9.24 -38.63
N GLN A 88 -34.95 -10.32 -38.08
CA GLN A 88 -34.80 -11.61 -38.78
C GLN A 88 -36.16 -12.15 -39.28
N LYS A 89 -37.22 -12.02 -38.47
CA LYS A 89 -38.57 -12.42 -38.88
C LYS A 89 -39.10 -11.60 -40.07
N ARG A 90 -38.54 -10.44 -40.36
CA ARG A 90 -38.91 -9.51 -41.45
C ARG A 90 -37.79 -9.42 -42.52
N GLU A 91 -36.86 -10.34 -42.56
CA GLU A 91 -35.69 -10.36 -43.45
C GLU A 91 -34.78 -9.11 -43.38
N LYS A 92 -34.87 -8.33 -42.27
CA LYS A 92 -34.12 -7.08 -42.04
C LYS A 92 -33.04 -7.23 -41.00
N GLY A 93 -32.71 -8.44 -40.50
CA GLY A 93 -31.73 -8.67 -39.42
C GLY A 93 -30.35 -8.13 -39.78
N ASN A 94 -29.90 -8.31 -41.02
CA ASN A 94 -28.59 -7.80 -41.45
C ASN A 94 -28.52 -6.29 -41.48
N ILE A 95 -29.65 -5.57 -41.68
CA ILE A 95 -29.70 -4.09 -41.61
C ILE A 95 -29.50 -3.67 -40.15
N VAL A 96 -30.13 -4.37 -39.18
CA VAL A 96 -29.95 -4.09 -37.75
C VAL A 96 -28.50 -4.27 -37.35
N LEU A 97 -27.85 -5.35 -37.76
CA LEU A 97 -26.44 -5.57 -37.48
C LEU A 97 -25.53 -4.49 -38.07
N ALA A 98 -25.76 -4.14 -39.35
CA ALA A 98 -24.96 -3.08 -40.00
C ALA A 98 -25.16 -1.73 -39.27
N CYS A 99 -26.40 -1.37 -38.97
CA CYS A 99 -26.69 -0.13 -38.24
C CYS A 99 -26.09 -0.14 -36.84
N SER A 100 -26.23 -1.22 -36.07
CA SER A 100 -25.65 -1.30 -34.73
C SER A 100 -24.12 -1.21 -34.77
N THR A 101 -23.47 -1.88 -35.72
CA THR A 101 -22.01 -1.78 -35.90
C THR A 101 -21.57 -0.34 -36.21
N VAL A 102 -22.25 0.33 -37.17
CA VAL A 102 -21.91 1.73 -37.52
C VAL A 102 -22.13 2.67 -36.33
N ILE A 103 -23.25 2.50 -35.59
CA ILE A 103 -23.51 3.29 -34.40
C ILE A 103 -22.45 3.03 -33.33
N SER A 104 -22.08 1.78 -33.08
CA SER A 104 -21.06 1.43 -32.09
C SER A 104 -19.71 2.05 -32.43
N VAL A 105 -19.28 1.98 -33.69
CA VAL A 105 -18.03 2.64 -34.15
C VAL A 105 -18.12 4.17 -33.98
N ALA A 106 -19.25 4.77 -34.30
CA ALA A 106 -19.45 6.21 -34.10
C ALA A 106 -19.45 6.60 -32.61
N VAL A 107 -20.04 5.78 -31.75
CA VAL A 107 -20.00 5.97 -30.29
C VAL A 107 -18.58 5.89 -29.74
N ILE A 108 -17.80 4.88 -30.16
CA ILE A 108 -16.39 4.78 -29.78
C ILE A 108 -15.61 6.01 -30.21
N ALA A 109 -15.75 6.41 -31.49
CA ALA A 109 -15.05 7.58 -32.01
C ALA A 109 -15.43 8.88 -31.28
N ALA A 110 -16.71 9.06 -30.96
CA ALA A 110 -17.19 10.19 -30.19
C ALA A 110 -16.65 10.18 -28.75
N SER A 111 -16.67 9.02 -28.07
CA SER A 111 -16.17 8.86 -26.70
C SER A 111 -14.67 9.14 -26.64
N LEU A 112 -13.87 8.57 -27.53
CA LEU A 112 -12.43 8.82 -27.61
C LEU A 112 -12.12 10.30 -27.93
N SER A 113 -12.88 10.91 -28.85
CA SER A 113 -12.71 12.33 -29.17
C SER A 113 -13.06 13.26 -28.00
N GLN A 114 -14.09 12.94 -27.24
CA GLN A 114 -14.46 13.68 -26.03
C GLN A 114 -13.42 13.50 -24.92
N THR A 115 -12.96 12.28 -24.67
CA THR A 115 -11.89 12.00 -23.71
C THR A 115 -10.63 12.74 -24.07
N TRP A 116 -10.21 12.70 -25.36
CA TRP A 116 -9.06 13.43 -25.87
C TRP A 116 -9.11 14.92 -25.56
N LYS A 117 -10.27 15.55 -25.79
CA LYS A 117 -10.46 16.99 -25.54
C LYS A 117 -10.56 17.33 -24.07
N ARG A 118 -11.25 16.50 -23.26
CA ARG A 118 -11.48 16.80 -21.85
C ARG A 118 -10.24 16.64 -20.98
N LEU A 119 -9.36 15.70 -21.33
CA LEU A 119 -8.08 15.48 -20.67
C LEU A 119 -6.94 16.30 -21.29
N ASP A 120 -7.25 17.13 -22.29
CA ASP A 120 -6.27 17.89 -23.08
C ASP A 120 -5.04 17.05 -23.48
N LEU A 121 -5.32 15.84 -24.01
CA LEU A 121 -4.26 14.89 -24.34
C LEU A 121 -3.25 15.44 -25.35
N GLN A 122 -3.66 16.39 -26.22
CA GLN A 122 -2.74 17.03 -27.15
C GLN A 122 -1.69 17.85 -26.41
N GLU A 123 -2.08 18.61 -25.40
CA GLU A 123 -1.17 19.40 -24.57
C GLU A 123 -0.34 18.51 -23.68
N TYR A 124 -0.97 17.52 -23.06
CA TYR A 124 -0.25 16.51 -22.25
C TYR A 124 0.88 15.85 -23.05
N PHE A 125 0.61 15.29 -24.26
CA PHE A 125 1.65 14.66 -25.08
C PHE A 125 2.71 15.64 -25.57
N ARG A 126 2.34 16.90 -25.84
CA ARG A 126 3.33 17.95 -26.15
C ARG A 126 4.25 18.20 -24.95
N ASN A 127 3.68 18.37 -23.75
CA ASN A 127 4.44 18.60 -22.52
C ASN A 127 5.32 17.41 -22.15
N GLN A 128 4.89 16.18 -22.49
CA GLN A 128 5.72 14.97 -22.33
C GLN A 128 6.85 14.87 -23.39
N ALA A 129 6.70 15.49 -24.52
CA ALA A 129 7.77 15.56 -25.54
C ALA A 129 8.78 16.69 -25.27
N ASP A 130 8.35 17.72 -24.52
CA ASP A 130 9.18 18.85 -24.13
C ASP A 130 9.80 18.60 -22.76
N GLU A 131 11.11 18.37 -22.71
CA GLU A 131 11.85 18.19 -21.45
C GLU A 131 12.23 19.55 -20.86
N SER A 132 11.97 19.73 -19.56
CA SER A 132 12.31 20.93 -18.81
C SER A 132 13.32 20.63 -17.71
N THR A 133 14.34 21.48 -17.60
CA THR A 133 15.29 21.47 -16.46
C THR A 133 14.84 22.38 -15.33
N PHE A 134 13.66 23.01 -15.43
CA PHE A 134 13.20 24.01 -14.46
C PHE A 134 13.21 23.49 -13.00
N ILE A 135 12.76 22.24 -12.79
CA ILE A 135 12.79 21.61 -11.47
C ILE A 135 14.24 21.44 -11.02
N GLU A 136 15.09 20.86 -11.84
CA GLU A 136 16.52 20.65 -11.54
C GLU A 136 17.25 21.96 -11.24
N ASP A 137 17.05 22.99 -12.07
CA ASP A 137 17.70 24.30 -11.96
C ASP A 137 17.29 25.07 -10.69
N ASN A 138 16.13 24.77 -10.13
CA ASN A 138 15.58 25.44 -8.94
C ASN A 138 15.55 24.55 -7.69
N TYR A 139 15.89 23.27 -7.80
CA TYR A 139 15.89 22.33 -6.66
C TYR A 139 17.04 22.63 -5.72
N VAL A 140 16.73 22.69 -4.44
CA VAL A 140 17.68 22.79 -3.35
C VAL A 140 17.61 21.50 -2.53
N ASP A 141 18.62 20.66 -2.65
CA ASP A 141 18.65 19.34 -1.99
C ASP A 141 18.64 19.49 -0.46
N PRO A 142 17.57 19.09 0.23
CA PRO A 142 17.50 19.27 1.69
C PRO A 142 18.55 18.48 2.47
N ALA A 143 19.08 17.38 1.89
CA ALA A 143 20.15 16.61 2.51
C ALA A 143 21.50 17.37 2.57
N LYS A 144 21.66 18.41 1.72
CA LYS A 144 22.88 19.22 1.62
C LYS A 144 22.77 20.57 2.31
N VAL A 145 21.56 20.96 2.76
CA VAL A 145 21.32 22.21 3.44
C VAL A 145 21.47 22.05 4.94
N SER A 146 22.15 22.99 5.59
CA SER A 146 22.23 23.03 7.04
C SER A 146 20.90 23.51 7.62
N VAL A 147 20.20 22.63 8.33
CA VAL A 147 19.00 22.96 9.11
C VAL A 147 19.36 22.89 10.60
N THR A 148 19.26 24.02 11.29
CA THR A 148 19.65 24.14 12.71
C THR A 148 18.41 24.25 13.58
N PHE A 149 18.23 23.33 14.51
CA PHE A 149 17.11 23.34 15.44
C PHE A 149 17.40 24.23 16.68
N PRO A 150 16.36 24.82 17.30
CA PRO A 150 16.52 25.55 18.56
C PRO A 150 16.89 24.58 19.70
N GLY A 151 17.57 25.11 20.74
CA GLY A 151 17.98 24.28 21.88
C GLY A 151 16.82 23.58 22.61
N LYS A 152 15.62 24.16 22.61
CA LYS A 152 14.37 23.50 22.99
C LYS A 152 13.56 23.29 21.74
N LYS A 153 13.42 22.06 21.31
CA LYS A 153 12.65 21.66 20.16
C LYS A 153 11.16 21.85 20.40
N ARG A 154 10.44 22.38 19.42
CA ARG A 154 8.99 22.56 19.49
C ARG A 154 8.28 21.37 18.90
N ASN A 155 7.13 21.00 19.46
CA ASN A 155 6.25 20.01 18.86
C ASN A 155 5.62 20.57 17.58
N LEU A 156 5.28 19.70 16.67
CA LEU A 156 4.53 19.98 15.45
C LEU A 156 3.18 19.25 15.47
N ILE A 157 2.12 19.98 15.19
CA ILE A 157 0.83 19.39 14.82
C ILE A 157 0.51 19.89 13.41
N TYR A 158 0.57 19.03 12.43
CA TYR A 158 0.30 19.34 11.01
C TYR A 158 -1.03 18.73 10.59
N ILE A 159 -2.03 19.55 10.31
CA ILE A 159 -3.36 19.11 9.92
C ILE A 159 -3.61 19.43 8.46
N TYR A 160 -3.56 18.41 7.61
CA TYR A 160 -4.06 18.47 6.25
C TYR A 160 -5.58 18.48 6.28
N LEU A 161 -6.18 19.54 5.77
CA LEU A 161 -7.62 19.71 5.65
C LEU A 161 -8.05 19.26 4.26
N GLU A 162 -8.66 18.11 4.16
CA GLU A 162 -9.09 17.54 2.88
C GLU A 162 -9.92 18.53 2.08
N SER A 163 -9.46 18.85 0.85
CA SER A 163 -10.15 19.73 -0.12
C SER A 163 -10.51 21.13 0.40
N MET A 164 -9.85 21.61 1.46
CA MET A 164 -10.21 22.87 2.12
C MET A 164 -9.53 24.08 1.46
N GLU A 165 -10.35 25.04 1.01
CA GLU A 165 -9.88 26.27 0.35
C GLU A 165 -10.29 27.53 1.08
N MET A 166 -9.43 28.54 1.00
CA MET A 166 -9.82 29.91 1.38
C MET A 166 -10.93 30.48 0.46
N THR A 167 -11.09 29.91 -0.75
CA THR A 167 -12.15 30.25 -1.71
C THR A 167 -13.55 30.23 -1.10
N PHE A 168 -13.80 29.36 -0.11
CA PHE A 168 -15.12 29.16 0.51
C PHE A 168 -15.48 30.24 1.53
N ALA A 169 -14.57 31.12 1.86
CA ALA A 169 -14.87 32.33 2.63
C ALA A 169 -15.59 33.37 1.74
N ASP A 170 -16.17 34.38 2.37
CA ASP A 170 -16.76 35.49 1.66
C ASP A 170 -15.72 36.43 1.02
N THR A 171 -16.20 37.26 0.10
CA THR A 171 -15.32 38.18 -0.64
C THR A 171 -14.67 39.25 0.25
N LEU A 172 -15.22 39.57 1.42
CA LEU A 172 -14.61 40.53 2.36
C LEU A 172 -13.43 39.89 3.08
N SER A 173 -13.51 38.60 3.32
CA SER A 173 -12.45 37.83 3.96
C SER A 173 -11.38 37.35 2.96
N GLY A 174 -11.48 37.67 1.68
CA GLY A 174 -10.54 37.25 0.64
C GLY A 174 -10.96 36.00 -0.15
N GLY A 175 -12.11 35.40 0.17
CA GLY A 175 -12.70 34.29 -0.57
C GLY A 175 -13.44 34.73 -1.82
N ALA A 176 -14.20 33.81 -2.44
CA ALA A 176 -14.96 34.05 -3.65
C ALA A 176 -16.47 33.85 -3.52
N PHE A 177 -16.94 33.40 -2.36
CA PHE A 177 -18.33 33.14 -2.13
C PHE A 177 -19.09 34.41 -1.67
N ASN A 178 -20.38 34.42 -1.91
CA ASN A 178 -21.25 35.53 -1.44
C ASN A 178 -21.55 35.46 0.07
N TYR A 179 -21.21 34.38 0.72
CA TYR A 179 -21.36 34.09 2.15
C TYR A 179 -20.18 33.23 2.61
N ASN A 180 -19.84 33.36 3.87
CA ASN A 180 -18.70 32.60 4.41
C ASN A 180 -19.17 31.19 4.83
N VAL A 181 -18.65 30.16 4.13
CA VAL A 181 -18.95 28.74 4.45
C VAL A 181 -18.06 28.23 5.58
N ILE A 182 -16.89 28.83 5.80
CA ILE A 182 -15.87 28.43 6.78
C ILE A 182 -15.60 29.56 7.81
N PRO A 183 -16.63 30.07 8.50
CA PRO A 183 -16.48 31.26 9.35
C PRO A 183 -15.53 31.02 10.52
N GLU A 184 -15.53 29.83 11.14
CA GLU A 184 -14.67 29.54 12.28
C GLU A 184 -13.19 29.47 11.88
N LEU A 185 -12.87 28.85 10.73
CA LEU A 185 -11.51 28.86 10.19
C LEU A 185 -11.09 30.27 9.76
N THR A 186 -12.02 31.08 9.22
CA THR A 186 -11.75 32.47 8.86
C THR A 186 -11.43 33.30 10.10
N GLU A 187 -12.16 33.12 11.21
CA GLU A 187 -11.87 33.79 12.49
C GLU A 187 -10.54 33.30 13.07
N LEU A 188 -10.30 31.98 13.03
CA LEU A 188 -9.08 31.37 13.54
C LEU A 188 -7.81 31.86 12.82
N SER A 189 -7.92 32.25 11.53
CA SER A 189 -6.77 32.75 10.75
C SER A 189 -6.14 34.02 11.36
N ALA A 190 -6.91 34.81 12.12
CA ALA A 190 -6.40 36.01 12.80
C ALA A 190 -5.44 35.69 13.98
N GLU A 191 -5.33 34.43 14.39
CA GLU A 191 -4.45 33.98 15.46
C GLU A 191 -3.13 33.38 14.97
N GLY A 192 -2.96 33.26 13.66
CA GLY A 192 -1.79 32.69 13.02
C GLY A 192 -1.28 33.52 11.87
N GLU A 193 -0.48 32.92 11.02
CA GLU A 193 0.12 33.56 9.85
C GLU A 193 -0.32 32.82 8.57
N CYS A 194 -0.87 33.57 7.62
CA CYS A 194 -1.21 33.11 6.28
C CYS A 194 -0.49 33.92 5.17
N PHE A 195 0.39 34.83 5.55
CA PHE A 195 1.24 35.64 4.67
C PHE A 195 0.45 36.59 3.76
N ASP A 196 -0.58 37.23 4.33
CA ASP A 196 -1.47 38.19 3.65
C ASP A 196 -0.89 39.60 3.51
N GLY A 197 0.26 39.83 4.11
CA GLY A 197 0.91 41.16 4.15
C GLY A 197 0.19 42.14 5.09
N GLY A 198 -0.41 41.63 6.16
CA GLY A 198 -1.10 42.44 7.18
C GLY A 198 -2.42 43.06 6.70
N LYS A 199 -3.03 42.49 5.64
CA LYS A 199 -4.30 43.00 5.10
C LYS A 199 -5.52 42.58 5.95
N GLY A 200 -5.35 41.56 6.81
CA GLY A 200 -6.43 40.98 7.60
C GLY A 200 -7.43 40.19 6.75
N THR A 201 -6.96 39.63 5.64
CA THR A 201 -7.72 38.76 4.75
C THR A 201 -7.03 37.40 4.68
N LEU A 202 -7.75 36.36 4.28
CA LEU A 202 -7.13 35.07 4.02
C LEU A 202 -6.14 35.16 2.84
N ASN A 203 -5.05 34.41 2.95
CA ASN A 203 -4.17 34.07 1.86
C ASN A 203 -3.82 32.58 1.96
N GLY A 204 -3.38 31.95 0.88
CA GLY A 204 -3.09 30.52 0.84
C GLY A 204 -2.17 30.12 -0.28
N GLY A 205 -1.70 28.88 -0.25
CA GLY A 205 -0.87 28.29 -1.29
C GLY A 205 -1.66 28.00 -2.56
N ARG A 206 -1.05 28.22 -3.73
CA ARG A 206 -1.59 27.75 -5.01
C ARG A 206 -1.11 26.33 -5.28
N VAL A 207 -1.97 25.51 -5.87
CA VAL A 207 -1.62 24.16 -6.32
C VAL A 207 -0.95 24.21 -7.69
N LEU A 208 -0.05 23.28 -7.93
CA LEU A 208 0.70 23.09 -9.18
C LEU A 208 0.39 21.71 -9.78
N PRO A 209 0.74 21.43 -11.04
CA PRO A 209 0.68 20.07 -11.58
C PRO A 209 1.41 19.08 -10.65
N GLY A 210 0.78 17.94 -10.37
CA GLY A 210 1.29 16.96 -9.40
C GLY A 210 1.06 17.30 -7.90
N THR A 211 0.30 18.39 -7.59
CA THR A 211 -0.08 18.73 -6.21
C THR A 211 -1.59 18.95 -6.03
N THR A 212 -2.40 18.47 -6.98
CA THR A 212 -3.84 18.72 -7.09
C THR A 212 -4.70 17.60 -6.50
N PHE A 213 -4.10 16.63 -5.85
CA PHE A 213 -4.75 15.50 -5.20
C PHE A 213 -4.06 15.20 -3.86
N THR A 214 -4.71 14.51 -2.95
CA THR A 214 -4.28 14.35 -1.56
C THR A 214 -2.82 13.96 -1.39
N MET A 215 -2.37 12.84 -2.01
CA MET A 215 -0.98 12.42 -1.86
C MET A 215 0.00 13.42 -2.49
N GLY A 216 -0.37 14.03 -3.63
CA GLY A 216 0.43 15.08 -4.27
C GLY A 216 0.55 16.33 -3.39
N GLY A 217 -0.53 16.73 -2.72
CA GLY A 217 -0.53 17.83 -1.76
C GLY A 217 0.32 17.54 -0.51
N MET A 218 0.18 16.34 0.07
CA MET A 218 0.98 15.91 1.22
C MET A 218 2.48 15.85 0.87
N PHE A 219 2.82 15.30 -0.29
CA PHE A 219 4.20 15.23 -0.79
C PHE A 219 4.77 16.64 -1.04
N ALA A 220 4.00 17.52 -1.67
CA ALA A 220 4.40 18.90 -1.92
C ALA A 220 4.75 19.66 -0.63
N GLN A 221 3.90 19.53 0.38
CA GLN A 221 4.02 20.25 1.64
C GLN A 221 5.06 19.64 2.60
N SER A 222 5.49 18.41 2.35
CA SER A 222 6.49 17.72 3.19
C SER A 222 7.84 17.49 2.52
N ALA A 223 7.92 17.56 1.17
CA ALA A 223 9.16 17.39 0.42
C ALA A 223 9.52 18.59 -0.48
N GLY A 224 8.59 19.53 -0.66
CA GLY A 224 8.80 20.71 -1.52
C GLY A 224 8.93 20.36 -3.00
N LEU A 225 8.29 19.27 -3.46
CA LEU A 225 8.34 18.75 -4.82
C LEU A 225 6.94 18.40 -5.32
N PRO A 226 6.64 18.53 -6.62
CA PRO A 226 5.41 18.00 -7.20
C PRO A 226 5.50 16.48 -7.31
N LEU A 227 4.41 15.77 -7.00
CA LEU A 227 4.35 14.33 -7.22
C LEU A 227 4.07 14.05 -8.70
N LYS A 228 5.12 14.00 -9.50
CA LYS A 228 5.08 13.66 -10.92
C LYS A 228 5.70 12.29 -11.16
N ILE A 229 4.90 11.40 -11.72
CA ILE A 229 5.33 10.08 -12.17
C ILE A 229 5.06 10.03 -13.67
N ASP A 230 6.08 10.27 -14.47
CA ASP A 230 5.96 10.26 -15.92
C ASP A 230 5.66 8.85 -16.44
N LEU A 231 4.96 8.79 -17.59
CA LEU A 231 4.89 7.61 -18.43
C LEU A 231 6.28 7.38 -19.04
N GLY A 232 7.20 6.74 -18.33
CA GLY A 232 8.48 6.35 -18.89
C GLY A 232 8.31 5.40 -20.08
N GLU A 233 9.41 5.10 -20.79
CA GLU A 233 9.44 4.11 -21.89
C GLU A 233 8.83 2.75 -21.48
N ASP A 234 8.74 2.49 -20.21
CA ASP A 234 8.16 1.31 -19.58
C ASP A 234 6.65 1.15 -19.74
N PHE A 235 5.90 2.22 -20.06
CA PHE A 235 4.49 2.08 -20.45
C PHE A 235 4.36 1.33 -21.78
N ALA A 236 5.43 1.30 -22.58
CA ALA A 236 5.53 0.51 -23.80
C ALA A 236 5.97 -0.94 -23.55
N ASP A 237 6.47 -1.28 -22.37
CA ASP A 237 6.81 -2.66 -22.02
C ASP A 237 5.51 -3.46 -21.85
N LYS A 238 5.34 -4.42 -22.77
CA LYS A 238 4.13 -5.21 -23.04
C LYS A 238 3.63 -6.07 -21.86
N ARG A 239 4.20 -5.93 -20.66
CA ARG A 239 3.92 -6.76 -19.49
C ARG A 239 2.93 -6.17 -18.48
N GLY A 240 2.20 -5.13 -18.87
CA GLY A 240 0.88 -4.78 -18.31
C GLY A 240 0.74 -4.61 -16.78
N THR A 241 1.80 -4.27 -16.05
CA THR A 241 1.70 -4.04 -14.62
C THR A 241 1.30 -2.59 -14.35
N PHE A 242 0.00 -2.34 -14.35
CA PHE A 242 -0.58 -1.21 -13.64
C PHE A 242 -0.35 -1.44 -12.15
N ASN A 243 -0.09 -0.35 -11.38
CA ASN A 243 -0.01 -0.44 -9.93
C ASN A 243 1.34 -0.89 -9.35
N LYS A 244 2.44 -0.35 -9.89
CA LYS A 244 3.80 -0.71 -9.44
C LYS A 244 4.14 -0.27 -8.00
N MET A 245 3.42 0.70 -7.41
CA MET A 245 3.67 1.14 -6.02
C MET A 245 3.47 0.04 -4.99
N ASN A 246 2.59 -0.95 -5.25
CA ASN A 246 2.42 -2.12 -4.37
C ASN A 246 3.63 -3.05 -4.33
N THR A 247 4.55 -2.92 -5.29
CA THR A 247 5.76 -3.73 -5.40
C THR A 247 7.04 -2.93 -5.10
N GLN A 248 6.91 -1.68 -4.66
CA GLN A 248 8.03 -0.83 -4.26
C GLN A 248 8.23 -0.91 -2.76
N ASP A 249 9.48 -1.04 -2.34
CA ASP A 249 9.85 -1.06 -0.92
C ASP A 249 10.03 0.35 -0.34
N ALA A 250 10.12 1.37 -1.20
CA ALA A 250 10.24 2.77 -0.81
C ALA A 250 9.59 3.72 -1.83
N PHE A 251 9.30 4.93 -1.37
CA PHE A 251 8.67 5.98 -2.15
C PHE A 251 9.66 7.14 -2.32
N PHE A 252 10.15 7.40 -3.55
CA PHE A 252 11.08 8.50 -3.82
C PHE A 252 12.31 8.51 -2.89
N GLU A 253 13.04 7.42 -2.81
CA GLU A 253 14.15 7.19 -1.87
C GLU A 253 15.23 8.29 -1.83
N LYS A 254 15.44 8.98 -2.97
CA LYS A 254 16.45 10.05 -3.06
C LYS A 254 15.97 11.40 -2.54
N VAL A 255 14.73 11.49 -2.07
CA VAL A 255 14.14 12.72 -1.54
C VAL A 255 14.28 12.74 -0.02
N THR A 256 14.66 13.89 0.52
CA THR A 256 14.63 14.13 1.99
C THR A 256 13.40 14.95 2.34
N SER A 257 12.53 14.39 3.15
CA SER A 257 11.27 14.99 3.59
C SER A 257 11.38 15.73 4.94
N LEU A 258 10.30 16.42 5.30
CA LEU A 258 10.10 16.97 6.63
C LEU A 258 10.21 15.86 7.71
N GLY A 259 9.58 14.70 7.45
CA GLY A 259 9.64 13.55 8.35
C GLY A 259 11.07 13.07 8.62
N ASP A 260 11.88 12.94 7.57
CA ASP A 260 13.28 12.52 7.69
C ASP A 260 14.11 13.49 8.54
N ILE A 261 13.89 14.79 8.33
CA ILE A 261 14.58 15.83 9.09
C ILE A 261 14.17 15.76 10.57
N LEU A 262 12.88 15.61 10.85
CA LEU A 262 12.35 15.55 12.22
C LEU A 262 12.80 14.26 12.92
N GLN A 263 12.75 13.11 12.24
CA GLN A 263 13.22 11.83 12.78
C GLN A 263 14.70 11.88 13.17
N LYS A 264 15.54 12.42 12.28
CA LYS A 264 16.97 12.61 12.55
C LYS A 264 17.23 13.45 13.81
N GLU A 265 16.32 14.35 14.10
CA GLU A 265 16.35 15.20 15.29
C GLU A 265 15.64 14.59 16.51
N GLY A 266 15.19 13.35 16.43
CA GLY A 266 14.59 12.58 17.54
C GLY A 266 13.14 12.91 17.83
N TYR A 267 12.38 13.36 16.83
CA TYR A 267 10.92 13.50 16.97
C TYR A 267 10.23 12.13 16.86
N ASN A 268 9.20 11.95 17.65
CA ASN A 268 8.23 10.89 17.49
C ASN A 268 7.23 11.30 16.40
N ASN A 269 7.36 10.71 15.22
CA ASN A 269 6.46 10.99 14.09
C ASN A 269 5.24 10.07 14.12
N VAL A 270 4.04 10.63 14.04
CA VAL A 270 2.77 9.89 13.94
C VAL A 270 1.97 10.44 12.77
N LEU A 271 1.48 9.55 11.90
CA LEU A 271 0.49 9.86 10.87
C LEU A 271 -0.88 9.33 11.30
N MET A 272 -1.86 10.22 11.40
CA MET A 272 -3.21 9.86 11.81
C MET A 272 -4.24 10.27 10.76
N LEU A 273 -5.07 9.32 10.30
CA LEU A 273 -6.10 9.58 9.31
C LEU A 273 -7.30 8.63 9.43
N GLY A 274 -8.49 9.11 9.07
CA GLY A 274 -9.72 8.33 9.16
C GLY A 274 -9.85 7.22 8.11
N SER A 275 -9.07 7.27 7.02
CA SER A 275 -9.08 6.29 5.93
C SER A 275 -7.91 5.30 6.02
N ASN A 276 -7.92 4.24 5.20
CA ASN A 276 -6.77 3.34 5.09
C ASN A 276 -5.57 4.08 4.44
N ALA A 277 -4.44 4.11 5.13
CA ALA A 277 -3.22 4.79 4.68
C ALA A 277 -2.59 4.17 3.42
N THR A 278 -2.89 2.92 3.10
CA THR A 278 -2.36 2.25 1.90
C THR A 278 -2.85 2.93 0.62
N PHE A 279 -4.07 3.46 0.63
CA PHE A 279 -4.62 4.19 -0.52
C PHE A 279 -3.73 5.37 -0.92
N GLY A 280 -3.42 5.46 -2.21
CA GLY A 280 -2.58 6.52 -2.78
C GLY A 280 -1.11 6.48 -2.36
N GLY A 281 -0.63 5.37 -1.75
CA GLY A 281 0.78 5.22 -1.36
C GLY A 281 1.19 5.98 -0.10
N ARG A 282 0.24 6.53 0.67
CA ARG A 282 0.51 7.30 1.90
C ARG A 282 1.28 6.47 2.93
N ARG A 283 0.85 5.22 3.17
CA ARG A 283 1.56 4.33 4.10
C ARG A 283 3.01 4.15 3.69
N LEU A 284 3.26 3.84 2.41
CA LEU A 284 4.62 3.64 1.91
C LEU A 284 5.47 4.90 2.08
N TYR A 285 4.94 6.08 1.71
CA TYR A 285 5.66 7.33 1.86
C TYR A 285 6.03 7.64 3.31
N PHE A 286 5.07 7.67 4.21
CA PHE A 286 5.30 8.07 5.60
C PHE A 286 6.09 7.02 6.40
N SER A 287 6.00 5.74 6.08
CA SER A 287 6.83 4.72 6.72
C SER A 287 8.28 4.73 6.22
N THR A 288 8.53 5.14 4.97
CA THR A 288 9.89 5.20 4.40
C THR A 288 10.55 6.57 4.57
N HIS A 289 9.78 7.62 4.84
CA HIS A 289 10.26 9.00 5.06
C HIS A 289 9.89 9.51 6.45
N GLY A 290 10.76 9.21 7.44
CA GLY A 290 10.59 9.70 8.80
C GLY A 290 10.04 8.68 9.79
N ASP A 291 9.87 7.40 9.37
CA ASP A 291 9.48 6.26 10.22
C ASP A 291 8.24 6.57 11.08
N TYR A 292 7.19 7.06 10.42
CA TYR A 292 5.95 7.42 11.12
C TYR A 292 5.23 6.18 11.65
N LYS A 293 4.78 6.23 12.90
CA LYS A 293 3.70 5.37 13.40
C LYS A 293 2.44 5.69 12.59
N ILE A 294 1.78 4.69 12.04
CA ILE A 294 0.60 4.86 11.18
C ILE A 294 -0.67 4.50 11.95
N ASP A 295 -1.41 5.49 12.38
CA ASP A 295 -2.68 5.38 13.09
C ASP A 295 -3.83 5.68 12.11
N ASP A 296 -4.18 4.69 11.30
CA ASP A 296 -5.20 4.78 10.25
C ASP A 296 -6.50 4.02 10.62
N TYR A 297 -7.39 3.86 9.65
CA TYR A 297 -8.64 3.10 9.83
C TYR A 297 -8.39 1.68 10.38
N ASN A 298 -7.38 0.97 9.88
CA ASN A 298 -7.07 -0.38 10.34
C ASN A 298 -6.60 -0.37 11.80
N TRP A 299 -5.71 0.54 12.15
CA TRP A 299 -5.29 0.76 13.53
C TRP A 299 -6.48 1.06 14.46
N ALA A 300 -7.43 1.92 14.03
CA ALA A 300 -8.59 2.25 14.84
C ALA A 300 -9.51 1.04 15.11
N VAL A 301 -9.59 0.09 14.16
CA VAL A 301 -10.27 -1.20 14.36
C VAL A 301 -9.49 -2.09 15.31
N GLU A 302 -8.16 -2.20 15.14
CA GLU A 302 -7.28 -3.04 15.95
C GLU A 302 -7.24 -2.62 17.42
N GLU A 303 -7.17 -1.30 17.67
CA GLU A 303 -7.20 -0.74 19.03
C GLU A 303 -8.62 -0.69 19.63
N GLY A 304 -9.64 -1.11 18.88
CA GLY A 304 -11.04 -1.13 19.35
C GLY A 304 -11.66 0.27 19.52
N ILE A 305 -11.09 1.30 18.90
CA ILE A 305 -11.65 2.66 18.86
C ILE A 305 -12.96 2.66 18.08
N ILE A 306 -13.01 1.86 17.01
CA ILE A 306 -14.23 1.59 16.22
C ILE A 306 -14.49 0.08 16.12
N PRO A 307 -15.75 -0.37 16.01
CA PRO A 307 -16.06 -1.78 15.76
C PRO A 307 -15.49 -2.27 14.41
N PRO A 308 -15.18 -3.59 14.25
CA PRO A 308 -14.64 -4.14 13.02
C PRO A 308 -15.53 -3.96 11.77
N ASP A 309 -16.83 -3.82 11.95
CA ASP A 309 -17.83 -3.60 10.88
C ASP A 309 -18.20 -2.12 10.71
N TYR A 310 -17.51 -1.21 11.43
CA TYR A 310 -17.72 0.22 11.31
C TYR A 310 -16.94 0.78 10.13
N TYR A 311 -17.64 1.19 9.09
CA TYR A 311 -17.07 1.84 7.92
C TYR A 311 -18.06 2.87 7.40
N VAL A 312 -17.69 4.13 7.42
CA VAL A 312 -18.48 5.22 6.85
C VAL A 312 -17.64 5.98 5.84
N PHE A 313 -18.22 6.29 4.69
CA PHE A 313 -17.61 7.05 3.61
C PHE A 313 -16.24 6.47 3.16
N TRP A 314 -15.12 6.90 3.77
CA TRP A 314 -13.75 6.46 3.47
C TRP A 314 -13.07 5.72 4.64
N GLY A 315 -13.78 5.40 5.68
CA GLY A 315 -13.25 4.76 6.89
C GLY A 315 -14.00 5.19 8.14
N MET A 316 -13.40 6.00 9.00
CA MET A 316 -14.06 6.67 10.13
C MET A 316 -14.12 8.18 9.88
N GLU A 317 -15.20 8.81 10.35
CA GLU A 317 -15.44 10.24 10.22
C GLU A 317 -14.53 11.10 11.11
N ASP A 318 -14.39 12.38 10.76
CA ASP A 318 -13.51 13.34 11.42
C ASP A 318 -13.79 13.48 12.92
N GLU A 319 -15.03 13.33 13.38
CA GLU A 319 -15.37 13.36 14.80
C GLU A 319 -14.57 12.32 15.60
N LYS A 320 -14.54 11.08 15.13
CA LYS A 320 -13.78 9.98 15.77
C LYS A 320 -12.27 10.17 15.61
N LEU A 321 -11.85 10.69 14.45
CA LEU A 321 -10.45 11.01 14.21
C LEU A 321 -9.94 12.03 15.21
N PHE A 322 -10.69 13.13 15.45
CA PHE A 322 -10.30 14.14 16.43
C PHE A 322 -10.36 13.65 17.88
N ASP A 323 -11.30 12.75 18.22
CA ASP A 323 -11.34 12.14 19.54
C ASP A 323 -10.10 11.25 19.76
N ALA A 324 -9.75 10.38 18.83
CA ALA A 324 -8.54 9.57 18.88
C ALA A 324 -7.27 10.43 18.91
N ALA A 325 -7.24 11.53 18.16
CA ALA A 325 -6.10 12.45 18.15
C ALA A 325 -5.87 13.15 19.50
N ARG A 326 -6.93 13.41 20.29
CA ARG A 326 -6.77 13.94 21.66
C ARG A 326 -6.07 12.94 22.57
N ASP A 327 -6.40 11.66 22.45
CA ASP A 327 -5.79 10.60 23.25
C ASP A 327 -4.33 10.39 22.83
N GLU A 328 -4.03 10.36 21.53
CA GLU A 328 -2.66 10.22 21.01
C GLU A 328 -1.79 11.42 21.41
N LEU A 329 -2.28 12.66 21.28
CA LEU A 329 -1.55 13.86 21.71
C LEU A 329 -1.25 13.87 23.21
N SER A 330 -2.15 13.34 24.02
CA SER A 330 -1.94 13.22 25.46
C SER A 330 -0.79 12.24 25.75
N GLN A 331 -0.76 11.10 25.07
CA GLN A 331 0.32 10.12 25.22
C GLN A 331 1.67 10.66 24.70
N LEU A 332 1.67 11.33 23.54
CA LEU A 332 2.87 11.96 22.99
C LEU A 332 3.44 13.03 23.95
N ALA A 333 2.58 13.84 24.54
CA ALA A 333 2.99 14.86 25.51
C ALA A 333 3.56 14.27 26.80
N GLU A 334 3.01 13.13 27.26
CA GLU A 334 3.50 12.43 28.46
C GLU A 334 4.90 11.83 28.26
N SER A 335 5.30 11.52 27.01
CA SER A 335 6.64 11.00 26.72
C SER A 335 7.76 11.99 27.06
N GLY A 336 7.47 13.30 27.02
CA GLY A 336 8.44 14.36 27.23
C GLY A 336 9.43 14.59 26.09
N GLU A 337 9.34 13.79 25.01
CA GLU A 337 10.13 13.93 23.80
C GLU A 337 9.40 14.83 22.78
N PRO A 338 10.13 15.49 21.86
CA PRO A 338 9.48 16.26 20.81
C PRO A 338 8.68 15.34 19.89
N PHE A 339 7.50 15.76 19.48
CA PHE A 339 6.63 14.98 18.62
C PHE A 339 6.17 15.77 17.38
N ASN A 340 5.80 15.01 16.36
CA ASN A 340 5.10 15.49 15.18
C ASN A 340 3.86 14.63 14.95
N LEU A 341 2.69 15.19 15.19
CA LEU A 341 1.42 14.60 14.79
C LEU A 341 1.00 15.19 13.44
N THR A 342 1.06 14.40 12.39
CA THR A 342 0.54 14.72 11.07
C THR A 342 -0.84 14.09 10.91
N MET A 343 -1.86 14.87 10.57
CA MET A 343 -3.24 14.42 10.43
C MET A 343 -3.79 14.74 9.05
N LEU A 344 -4.75 13.93 8.58
CA LEU A 344 -5.55 14.20 7.38
C LEU A 344 -7.03 14.01 7.72
N THR A 345 -7.85 15.07 7.55
CA THR A 345 -9.31 14.97 7.66
C THR A 345 -9.92 14.25 6.44
N VAL A 346 -11.12 13.74 6.54
CA VAL A 346 -11.73 12.91 5.48
C VAL A 346 -13.16 13.32 5.12
N ASP A 347 -13.93 13.91 6.04
CA ASP A 347 -15.36 14.20 5.83
C ASP A 347 -15.63 15.11 4.62
N THR A 348 -14.69 15.99 4.29
CA THR A 348 -14.77 16.95 3.18
C THR A 348 -14.33 16.37 1.82
N HIS A 349 -13.99 15.07 1.75
CA HIS A 349 -13.63 14.44 0.48
C HIS A 349 -14.82 14.45 -0.49
N PHE A 350 -14.57 14.73 -1.76
CA PHE A 350 -15.62 14.79 -2.78
C PHE A 350 -16.13 13.36 -3.14
N GLU A 351 -17.36 13.11 -3.66
CA GLU A 351 -18.44 14.08 -3.98
C GLU A 351 -19.25 14.41 -2.71
N ASP A 352 -19.65 15.67 -2.59
CA ASP A 352 -20.56 16.20 -1.57
C ASP A 352 -20.13 16.00 -0.11
N GLY A 353 -19.00 15.32 0.15
CA GLY A 353 -18.50 15.01 1.48
C GLY A 353 -19.38 14.03 2.27
N TYR A 354 -19.05 13.82 3.54
CA TYR A 354 -19.82 13.00 4.46
C TYR A 354 -20.61 13.85 5.43
N THR A 355 -21.94 13.82 5.33
CA THR A 355 -22.84 14.49 6.28
C THR A 355 -22.88 13.69 7.58
N CYS A 356 -21.98 14.01 8.52
CA CYS A 356 -21.91 13.40 9.85
C CYS A 356 -23.04 13.90 10.78
N ARG A 357 -23.17 13.29 11.97
CA ARG A 357 -24.19 13.68 12.95
C ARG A 357 -24.04 15.11 13.52
N LEU A 358 -22.86 15.72 13.37
CA LEU A 358 -22.57 17.08 13.81
C LEU A 358 -22.91 18.13 12.74
N CYS A 359 -23.13 17.72 11.50
CA CYS A 359 -23.51 18.62 10.41
C CYS A 359 -24.87 19.29 10.71
N ARG A 360 -24.93 20.59 10.46
CA ARG A 360 -26.15 21.38 10.58
C ARG A 360 -26.64 21.74 9.19
N ASP A 361 -27.94 21.79 8.97
CA ASP A 361 -28.53 22.26 7.71
C ASP A 361 -28.54 23.80 7.66
N GLN A 362 -27.32 24.38 7.54
CA GLN A 362 -27.12 25.84 7.44
C GLN A 362 -27.35 26.33 6.00
N TYR A 363 -27.11 25.46 5.04
CA TYR A 363 -27.22 25.73 3.61
C TYR A 363 -28.16 24.71 2.96
N PRO A 364 -29.50 24.92 3.07
CA PRO A 364 -30.48 23.96 2.58
C PRO A 364 -30.31 23.62 1.11
N GLY A 365 -30.19 22.31 0.81
CA GLY A 365 -29.96 21.80 -0.55
C GLY A 365 -28.52 21.91 -1.05
N ASN A 366 -27.57 22.20 -0.16
CA ASN A 366 -26.14 22.17 -0.47
C ASN A 366 -25.40 21.40 0.63
N ASP A 367 -25.37 20.07 0.49
CA ASP A 367 -24.80 19.16 1.50
C ASP A 367 -23.30 19.42 1.66
N TYR A 368 -22.58 19.66 0.57
CA TYR A 368 -21.15 19.94 0.63
C TYR A 368 -20.81 21.22 1.40
N ALA A 369 -21.60 22.29 1.24
CA ALA A 369 -21.44 23.50 2.08
C ALA A 369 -21.68 23.19 3.57
N ASN A 370 -22.66 22.34 3.90
CA ASN A 370 -22.93 21.94 5.28
C ASN A 370 -21.78 21.11 5.86
N VAL A 371 -21.15 20.24 5.05
CA VAL A 371 -19.98 19.45 5.45
C VAL A 371 -18.75 20.34 5.64
N MET A 372 -18.46 21.26 4.72
CA MET A 372 -17.37 22.22 4.85
C MET A 372 -17.51 23.09 6.10
N ALA A 373 -18.73 23.58 6.38
CA ALA A 373 -19.02 24.34 7.60
C ALA A 373 -18.89 23.47 8.87
N CYS A 374 -19.22 22.19 8.79
CA CYS A 374 -19.02 21.26 9.88
C CYS A 374 -17.53 21.03 10.16
N SER A 375 -16.74 20.80 9.13
CA SER A 375 -15.29 20.65 9.22
C SER A 375 -14.64 21.92 9.83
N SER A 376 -15.04 23.12 9.36
CA SER A 376 -14.58 24.39 9.93
C SER A 376 -14.76 24.47 11.46
N ARG A 377 -15.93 24.04 11.96
CA ARG A 377 -16.20 23.99 13.41
C ARG A 377 -15.36 22.93 14.11
N GLN A 378 -15.33 21.71 13.62
CA GLN A 378 -14.63 20.59 14.27
C GLN A 378 -13.11 20.87 14.37
N VAL A 379 -12.50 21.34 13.28
CA VAL A 379 -11.09 21.73 13.27
C VAL A 379 -10.82 22.84 14.27
N THR A 380 -11.65 23.87 14.28
CA THR A 380 -11.49 24.99 15.22
C THR A 380 -11.68 24.53 16.67
N GLU A 381 -12.67 23.68 16.97
CA GLU A 381 -12.87 23.11 18.29
C GLU A 381 -11.66 22.26 18.73
N PHE A 382 -11.07 21.50 17.82
CA PHE A 382 -9.86 20.72 18.09
C PHE A 382 -8.66 21.63 18.38
N VAL A 383 -8.44 22.67 17.58
CA VAL A 383 -7.39 23.68 17.85
C VAL A 383 -7.61 24.37 19.21
N ARG A 384 -8.86 24.72 19.55
CA ARG A 384 -9.20 25.31 20.86
C ARG A 384 -8.90 24.37 22.02
N TRP A 385 -9.12 23.05 21.84
CA TRP A 385 -8.73 22.05 22.82
C TRP A 385 -7.20 21.98 22.96
N ILE A 386 -6.44 21.97 21.85
CA ILE A 386 -4.97 21.98 21.88
C ILE A 386 -4.47 23.21 22.64
N GLN A 387 -5.05 24.39 22.39
CA GLN A 387 -4.66 25.65 23.06
C GLN A 387 -4.85 25.62 24.58
N GLN A 388 -5.65 24.73 25.13
CA GLN A 388 -5.86 24.54 26.57
C GLN A 388 -4.90 23.54 27.20
N GLN A 389 -4.05 22.85 26.42
CA GLN A 389 -3.15 21.84 26.92
C GLN A 389 -1.80 22.45 27.37
N ASP A 390 -1.17 21.87 28.36
CA ASP A 390 0.13 22.33 28.87
C ASP A 390 1.24 22.30 27.81
N PHE A 391 1.17 21.39 26.86
CA PHE A 391 2.14 21.30 25.78
C PHE A 391 2.00 22.39 24.70
N TYR A 392 0.88 23.14 24.66
CA TYR A 392 0.61 24.14 23.62
C TYR A 392 1.66 25.24 23.55
N GLU A 393 2.17 25.72 24.72
CA GLU A 393 3.20 26.75 24.75
C GLU A 393 4.41 26.41 23.86
N ASN A 394 4.76 25.12 23.79
CA ASN A 394 5.89 24.61 23.00
C ASN A 394 5.44 23.86 21.72
N THR A 395 4.31 24.21 21.16
CA THR A 395 3.73 23.52 20.00
C THR A 395 3.40 24.50 18.89
N THR A 396 3.78 24.18 17.67
CA THR A 396 3.39 24.89 16.45
C THR A 396 2.29 24.08 15.75
N ILE A 397 1.21 24.74 15.33
CA ILE A 397 0.11 24.11 14.59
C ILE A 397 0.12 24.66 13.18
N VAL A 398 0.15 23.77 12.19
CA VAL A 398 0.01 24.08 10.76
C VAL A 398 -1.33 23.52 10.28
N LEU A 399 -2.20 24.38 9.82
CA LEU A 399 -3.46 24.05 9.16
C LEU A 399 -3.31 24.38 7.69
N CYS A 400 -3.45 23.39 6.82
CA CYS A 400 -3.37 23.63 5.39
C CYS A 400 -4.30 22.69 4.61
N GLY A 401 -5.03 23.24 3.64
CA GLY A 401 -5.71 22.40 2.66
C GLY A 401 -4.68 21.57 1.89
N ASP A 402 -4.96 20.30 1.69
CA ASP A 402 -4.07 19.43 0.94
C ASP A 402 -4.06 19.80 -0.55
N HIS A 403 -5.23 20.01 -1.13
CA HIS A 403 -5.43 20.49 -2.51
C HIS A 403 -6.75 21.26 -2.66
N THR A 404 -7.01 21.81 -3.83
CA THR A 404 -8.31 22.45 -4.16
C THR A 404 -9.34 21.38 -4.48
N THR A 405 -10.60 21.59 -4.02
CA THR A 405 -11.66 20.60 -4.24
C THR A 405 -11.87 20.25 -5.71
N MET A 406 -12.06 18.97 -5.98
CA MET A 406 -12.46 18.44 -7.30
C MET A 406 -13.96 18.63 -7.57
N ASP A 407 -14.75 19.06 -6.57
CA ASP A 407 -16.16 19.35 -6.72
C ASP A 407 -16.39 20.67 -7.48
N SER A 408 -16.47 20.56 -8.80
CA SER A 408 -16.65 21.71 -9.67
C SER A 408 -18.04 22.34 -9.57
N ASP A 409 -19.06 21.60 -9.13
CA ASP A 409 -20.41 22.12 -8.93
C ASP A 409 -20.47 23.05 -7.73
N PHE A 410 -19.72 22.79 -6.70
CA PHE A 410 -19.56 23.66 -5.56
C PHE A 410 -18.94 25.00 -5.92
N CYS A 411 -17.91 24.96 -6.76
CA CYS A 411 -17.20 26.16 -7.23
C CYS A 411 -17.74 26.79 -8.52
N LYS A 412 -18.88 26.32 -9.06
CA LYS A 412 -19.41 26.76 -10.37
C LYS A 412 -19.68 28.26 -10.51
N ASN A 413 -19.86 28.97 -9.41
CA ASN A 413 -20.12 30.41 -9.36
C ASN A 413 -18.87 31.22 -9.01
N VAL A 414 -17.72 30.59 -8.80
CA VAL A 414 -16.43 31.26 -8.60
C VAL A 414 -16.02 31.88 -9.94
N PRO A 415 -15.71 33.19 -10.00
CA PRO A 415 -15.25 33.81 -11.25
C PRO A 415 -13.95 33.20 -11.76
N ASP A 416 -13.82 32.97 -13.06
CA ASP A 416 -12.61 32.45 -13.70
C ASP A 416 -11.36 33.33 -13.43
N THR A 417 -11.57 34.58 -13.07
CA THR A 417 -10.46 35.51 -12.71
C THR A 417 -10.01 35.36 -11.24
N TYR A 418 -10.76 34.63 -10.43
CA TYR A 418 -10.37 34.36 -9.04
C TYR A 418 -9.37 33.21 -9.00
N GLN A 419 -8.25 33.42 -8.31
CA GLN A 419 -7.22 32.42 -8.15
C GLN A 419 -7.54 31.56 -6.93
N ARG A 420 -8.02 30.35 -7.13
CA ARG A 420 -8.31 29.40 -6.05
C ARG A 420 -7.02 29.01 -5.33
N LYS A 421 -7.08 28.97 -4.01
CA LYS A 421 -5.97 28.67 -3.11
C LYS A 421 -6.44 27.76 -1.97
N VAL A 422 -5.58 26.87 -1.51
CA VAL A 422 -5.86 26.09 -0.31
C VAL A 422 -5.89 27.00 0.93
N TYR A 423 -6.69 26.64 1.91
CA TYR A 423 -6.63 27.31 3.21
C TYR A 423 -5.26 27.09 3.86
N THR A 424 -4.67 28.13 4.44
CA THR A 424 -3.38 28.03 5.14
C THR A 424 -3.41 28.91 6.39
N ASN A 425 -2.97 28.35 7.52
CA ASN A 425 -2.81 29.10 8.77
C ASN A 425 -1.75 28.43 9.66
N ILE A 426 -0.73 29.17 10.10
CA ILE A 426 0.32 28.65 10.99
C ILE A 426 0.19 29.36 12.33
N ILE A 427 -0.23 28.62 13.36
CA ILE A 427 -0.54 29.13 14.70
C ILE A 427 0.63 28.84 15.64
N ASN A 428 0.94 29.82 16.52
CA ASN A 428 2.01 29.70 17.50
C ASN A 428 3.38 29.37 16.90
N ALA A 429 3.72 29.98 15.76
CA ALA A 429 5.04 29.85 15.17
C ALA A 429 6.13 30.48 16.03
N ALA A 430 7.33 29.89 16.03
CA ALA A 430 8.52 30.51 16.66
C ALA A 430 9.16 31.60 15.78
N ALA A 431 8.91 31.54 14.47
CA ALA A 431 9.37 32.54 13.50
C ALA A 431 8.41 33.73 13.42
N SER A 432 8.93 34.87 12.96
CA SER A 432 8.15 36.02 12.55
C SER A 432 8.59 36.48 11.16
N CYS A 433 7.66 37.04 10.38
CA CYS A 433 7.98 37.53 9.03
C CYS A 433 9.04 38.64 9.09
N GLU A 434 10.06 38.56 8.27
CA GLU A 434 11.08 39.62 8.08
C GLU A 434 10.42 40.93 7.60
N ASP A 435 9.43 40.82 6.70
CA ASP A 435 8.58 41.93 6.27
C ASP A 435 7.09 41.55 6.46
N PRO A 436 6.48 41.92 7.61
CA PRO A 436 5.09 41.62 7.86
C PRO A 436 4.09 42.30 6.92
N ALA A 437 4.53 43.30 6.15
CA ALA A 437 3.68 44.00 5.18
C ALA A 437 3.78 43.41 3.77
N ALA A 438 4.67 42.45 3.54
CA ALA A 438 4.82 41.76 2.27
C ALA A 438 3.73 40.73 2.07
N TYR A 439 2.85 40.95 1.10
CA TYR A 439 1.96 39.89 0.60
C TYR A 439 2.78 38.86 -0.16
N ARG A 440 2.69 37.59 0.25
CA ARG A 440 3.43 36.51 -0.41
C ARG A 440 2.57 35.83 -1.47
N ASP A 441 3.09 35.69 -2.67
CA ASP A 441 2.54 34.81 -3.70
C ASP A 441 3.30 33.49 -3.67
N TYR A 442 2.63 32.40 -3.23
CA TYR A 442 3.28 31.15 -2.94
C TYR A 442 2.45 29.93 -3.36
N THR A 443 3.11 28.79 -3.38
CA THR A 443 2.53 27.50 -3.70
C THR A 443 2.58 26.56 -2.49
N THR A 444 1.94 25.42 -2.57
CA THR A 444 2.00 24.39 -1.52
C THR A 444 3.40 23.84 -1.27
N LEU A 445 4.33 23.98 -2.26
CA LEU A 445 5.75 23.58 -2.10
C LEU A 445 6.48 24.40 -1.04
N ASP A 446 6.09 25.67 -0.87
CA ASP A 446 6.75 26.60 0.03
C ASP A 446 6.49 26.28 1.52
N LEU A 447 5.48 25.44 1.82
CA LEU A 447 5.13 25.06 3.18
C LEU A 447 6.16 24.13 3.83
N PHE A 448 6.94 23.38 3.08
CA PHE A 448 8.00 22.53 3.61
C PHE A 448 9.07 23.33 4.40
N PRO A 449 9.84 24.26 3.80
CA PRO A 449 10.78 25.06 4.56
C PRO A 449 10.09 26.02 5.55
N THR A 450 8.88 26.48 5.24
CA THR A 450 8.13 27.37 6.12
C THR A 450 7.72 26.68 7.43
N THR A 451 7.36 25.40 7.38
CA THR A 451 7.03 24.62 8.59
C THR A 451 8.25 24.46 9.49
N LEU A 452 9.42 24.17 8.94
CA LEU A 452 10.67 24.09 9.72
C LEU A 452 11.02 25.46 10.33
N ALA A 453 10.86 26.54 9.58
CA ALA A 453 11.07 27.89 10.11
C ALA A 453 10.07 28.22 11.24
N ALA A 454 8.81 27.82 11.11
CA ALA A 454 7.79 27.97 12.15
C ALA A 454 8.12 27.21 13.44
N LEU A 455 8.86 26.09 13.35
CA LEU A 455 9.43 25.39 14.51
C LEU A 455 10.63 26.11 15.14
N GLY A 456 11.10 27.19 14.54
CA GLY A 456 12.26 27.96 14.99
C GLY A 456 13.58 27.47 14.40
N CYS A 457 13.54 26.66 13.36
CA CYS A 457 14.76 26.20 12.68
C CYS A 457 15.37 27.29 11.82
N GLY A 458 16.70 27.42 11.87
CA GLY A 458 17.47 28.18 10.90
C GLY A 458 17.74 27.31 9.67
N ILE A 459 17.41 27.82 8.48
CA ILE A 459 17.58 27.14 7.20
C ILE A 459 18.59 27.93 6.38
N GLU A 460 19.73 27.33 6.04
CA GLU A 460 20.72 27.99 5.19
C GLU A 460 20.14 28.29 3.81
N GLY A 461 20.16 29.57 3.39
CA GLY A 461 19.60 30.01 2.12
C GLY A 461 18.07 30.04 2.07
N ASN A 462 17.35 29.76 3.14
CA ASN A 462 15.88 29.84 3.27
C ASN A 462 15.11 29.00 2.23
N ARG A 463 15.71 27.98 1.63
CA ARG A 463 15.06 27.14 0.62
C ARG A 463 15.33 25.65 0.85
N LEU A 464 14.31 24.82 0.63
CA LEU A 464 14.41 23.35 0.62
C LEU A 464 13.48 22.79 -0.47
N GLY A 465 13.96 21.82 -1.24
CA GLY A 465 13.24 21.37 -2.41
C GLY A 465 13.09 22.54 -3.42
N LEU A 466 11.90 22.74 -3.90
CA LEU A 466 11.51 23.91 -4.70
C LEU A 466 10.91 25.03 -3.83
N GLY A 467 10.63 24.73 -2.54
CA GLY A 467 9.98 25.68 -1.64
C GLY A 467 10.92 26.71 -1.06
N THR A 468 10.32 27.83 -0.66
CA THR A 468 10.97 28.98 -0.01
C THR A 468 10.33 29.24 1.35
N ASN A 469 11.12 29.50 2.38
CA ASN A 469 10.66 29.92 3.69
C ASN A 469 9.92 31.25 3.61
N LEU A 470 8.61 31.24 3.83
CA LEU A 470 7.74 32.41 3.70
C LEU A 470 7.95 33.46 4.79
N TYR A 471 8.58 33.11 5.91
CA TYR A 471 8.97 34.09 6.94
C TYR A 471 10.16 34.95 6.50
N SER A 472 10.95 34.52 5.52
CA SER A 472 12.09 35.25 4.98
C SER A 472 11.70 36.21 3.86
N SER A 473 12.63 37.10 3.51
CA SER A 473 12.51 37.98 2.34
C SER A 473 12.90 37.31 1.02
N GLU A 474 13.32 36.01 1.03
CA GLU A 474 13.65 35.26 -0.17
C GLU A 474 12.39 35.06 -1.01
N LYS A 475 12.53 35.18 -2.34
CA LYS A 475 11.41 35.06 -3.29
C LYS A 475 11.02 33.61 -3.55
N THR A 476 9.72 33.32 -3.52
CA THR A 476 9.16 32.06 -4.02
C THR A 476 9.36 31.91 -5.54
N LEU A 477 9.16 30.72 -6.08
CA LEU A 477 9.19 30.52 -7.54
C LEU A 477 8.09 31.34 -8.24
N ALA A 478 6.90 31.41 -7.65
CA ALA A 478 5.80 32.22 -8.17
C ALA A 478 6.12 33.71 -8.17
N GLU A 479 6.84 34.22 -7.17
CA GLU A 479 7.28 35.62 -7.11
C GLU A 479 8.48 35.91 -8.02
N LYS A 480 9.30 34.90 -8.34
CA LYS A 480 10.51 35.06 -9.17
C LYS A 480 10.21 34.97 -10.66
N TYR A 481 9.40 34.00 -11.06
CA TYR A 481 9.12 33.70 -12.46
C TYR A 481 7.69 34.06 -12.88
N GLY A 482 6.80 34.30 -11.93
CA GLY A 482 5.36 34.33 -12.15
C GLY A 482 4.73 32.96 -12.05
N PHE A 483 3.48 32.90 -11.56
CA PHE A 483 2.80 31.62 -11.37
C PHE A 483 2.54 30.87 -12.67
N ASP A 484 2.09 31.56 -13.72
CA ASP A 484 1.72 30.90 -14.99
C ASP A 484 2.94 30.24 -15.66
N GLU A 485 4.12 30.91 -15.60
CA GLU A 485 5.37 30.31 -16.07
C GLU A 485 5.77 29.10 -15.21
N THR A 486 5.74 29.26 -13.89
CA THR A 486 6.04 28.16 -12.95
C THR A 486 5.12 26.97 -13.21
N PHE A 487 3.82 27.21 -13.39
CA PHE A 487 2.83 26.19 -13.68
C PHE A 487 3.13 25.46 -15.00
N SER A 488 3.38 26.23 -16.08
CA SER A 488 3.67 25.68 -17.41
C SER A 488 4.96 24.84 -17.41
N GLU A 489 6.02 25.29 -16.71
CA GLU A 489 7.26 24.52 -16.61
C GLU A 489 7.05 23.22 -15.80
N MET A 490 6.18 23.25 -14.77
CA MET A 490 5.85 22.05 -13.98
C MET A 490 4.99 21.05 -14.78
N GLU A 491 4.32 21.43 -15.86
CA GLU A 491 3.59 20.50 -16.72
C GLU A 491 4.51 19.65 -17.60
N LYS A 492 5.69 20.15 -17.94
CA LYS A 492 6.63 19.48 -18.85
C LYS A 492 7.29 18.26 -18.21
N LYS A 493 7.81 17.37 -19.02
CA LYS A 493 8.59 16.22 -18.58
C LYS A 493 9.85 16.70 -17.83
N SER A 494 10.18 16.02 -16.73
CA SER A 494 11.40 16.27 -15.97
C SER A 494 12.18 14.97 -15.76
N GLY A 495 13.33 14.86 -16.45
CA GLY A 495 14.26 13.75 -16.23
C GLY A 495 14.77 13.68 -14.78
N PHE A 496 14.96 14.86 -14.16
CA PHE A 496 15.37 14.96 -12.76
C PHE A 496 14.33 14.35 -11.78
N MET A 497 13.02 14.58 -12.00
CA MET A 497 11.99 13.95 -11.16
C MET A 497 11.96 12.43 -11.33
N ILE A 498 12.22 11.92 -12.53
CA ILE A 498 12.33 10.48 -12.78
C ILE A 498 13.54 9.92 -12.02
N GLU A 499 14.66 10.61 -12.01
CA GLU A 499 15.86 10.22 -11.27
C GLU A 499 15.65 10.25 -9.74
N LEU A 500 14.93 11.27 -9.23
CA LEU A 500 14.59 11.35 -7.80
C LEU A 500 13.61 10.26 -7.37
N ALA A 501 12.68 9.89 -8.24
CA ALA A 501 11.75 8.82 -7.96
C ALA A 501 12.44 7.45 -7.84
N ASP A 502 13.62 7.31 -8.47
CA ASP A 502 14.40 6.08 -8.61
C ASP A 502 13.50 4.86 -8.85
N ILE A 503 12.53 5.04 -9.73
CA ILE A 503 11.65 3.96 -10.18
C ILE A 503 12.49 3.08 -11.12
N ASP A 504 13.64 2.66 -10.66
CA ASP A 504 14.30 1.50 -11.23
C ASP A 504 13.37 0.33 -10.99
N ILE A 505 12.86 -0.17 -12.06
CA ILE A 505 12.02 -1.36 -12.08
C ILE A 505 12.89 -2.48 -11.56
N TYR A 506 12.84 -2.69 -10.25
CA TYR A 506 13.27 -3.94 -9.65
C TYR A 506 12.23 -4.97 -10.13
N ASP A 507 12.43 -5.44 -11.37
CA ASP A 507 11.56 -6.45 -11.97
C ASP A 507 11.89 -7.78 -11.28
N LYS A 508 11.22 -7.98 -10.12
CA LYS A 508 11.36 -9.18 -9.30
C LYS A 508 11.13 -10.43 -10.15
N GLU A 509 10.18 -10.38 -11.11
CA GLU A 509 9.87 -11.48 -12.00
C GLU A 509 11.00 -11.71 -13.02
N LEU A 510 11.57 -10.65 -13.59
CA LEU A 510 12.71 -10.75 -14.50
C LEU A 510 13.95 -11.26 -13.79
N LEU A 511 14.23 -10.77 -12.59
CA LEU A 511 15.34 -11.24 -11.76
C LEU A 511 15.12 -12.68 -11.29
N GLN A 512 13.88 -13.07 -10.98
CA GLN A 512 13.52 -14.43 -10.66
C GLN A 512 13.73 -15.35 -11.87
N ALA A 513 13.27 -14.94 -13.06
CA ALA A 513 13.49 -15.67 -14.31
C ALA A 513 14.99 -15.81 -14.66
N GLN A 514 15.81 -14.82 -14.26
CA GLN A 514 17.28 -14.86 -14.44
C GLN A 514 18.02 -15.54 -13.28
N GLY A 515 17.34 -15.94 -12.21
CA GLY A 515 17.96 -16.48 -11.01
C GLY A 515 18.80 -15.47 -10.23
N LYS A 516 18.53 -14.17 -10.37
CA LYS A 516 19.30 -13.05 -9.79
C LYS A 516 18.57 -12.31 -8.67
N LEU A 517 17.51 -12.90 -8.13
CA LEU A 517 16.87 -12.32 -6.93
C LEU A 517 17.88 -12.25 -5.77
N PRO A 518 17.85 -11.20 -4.94
CA PRO A 518 18.52 -11.21 -3.66
C PRO A 518 18.22 -12.49 -2.90
N LYS A 519 19.24 -13.05 -2.30
CA LYS A 519 19.14 -14.27 -1.53
C LYS A 519 19.92 -14.15 -0.24
N ALA A 520 19.38 -14.76 0.80
CA ALA A 520 20.07 -15.03 2.04
C ALA A 520 19.55 -16.31 2.66
N VAL A 521 20.16 -16.77 3.72
CA VAL A 521 19.68 -17.87 4.54
C VAL A 521 19.46 -17.36 5.96
N ILE A 522 18.19 -17.46 6.43
CA ILE A 522 17.87 -17.22 7.85
C ILE A 522 17.90 -18.56 8.57
N THR A 523 18.71 -18.65 9.63
CA THR A 523 18.79 -19.83 10.47
C THR A 523 18.49 -19.45 11.90
N MET A 524 17.52 -20.11 12.55
CA MET A 524 17.33 -20.00 13.99
C MET A 524 18.48 -20.76 14.69
N THR A 525 19.27 -20.06 15.48
CA THR A 525 20.47 -20.61 16.14
C THR A 525 20.24 -20.97 17.60
N GLY A 526 19.18 -20.45 18.21
CA GLY A 526 18.85 -20.77 19.60
C GLY A 526 17.61 -20.09 20.12
N MET A 527 17.07 -20.62 21.21
CA MET A 527 15.97 -20.03 21.99
C MET A 527 16.36 -20.10 23.47
N ASP A 528 16.25 -18.98 24.18
CA ASP A 528 16.44 -18.92 25.63
C ASP A 528 15.07 -18.56 26.31
N PRO A 529 14.32 -19.58 26.77
CA PRO A 529 13.02 -19.34 27.43
C PRO A 529 13.14 -18.50 28.71
N GLY A 530 14.34 -18.52 29.34
CA GLY A 530 14.58 -17.77 30.59
C GLY A 530 14.78 -16.29 30.37
N ARG A 531 15.15 -15.88 29.13
CA ARG A 531 15.32 -14.50 28.70
C ARG A 531 14.25 -14.04 27.74
N GLU A 532 13.31 -14.94 27.41
CA GLU A 532 12.28 -14.68 26.39
C GLU A 532 12.87 -14.19 25.06
N SER A 533 14.01 -14.79 24.63
CA SER A 533 14.72 -14.37 23.42
C SER A 533 14.96 -15.51 22.43
N MET A 534 15.01 -15.17 21.14
CA MET A 534 15.41 -16.05 20.04
C MET A 534 16.60 -15.44 19.31
N SER A 535 17.54 -16.32 18.94
CA SER A 535 18.73 -15.92 18.17
C SER A 535 18.65 -16.43 16.74
N PHE A 536 18.97 -15.57 15.79
CA PHE A 536 18.98 -15.87 14.37
C PHE A 536 20.33 -15.53 13.75
N MET A 537 20.69 -16.29 12.73
CA MET A 537 21.83 -16.04 11.86
C MET A 537 21.33 -15.78 10.44
N VAL A 538 21.83 -14.71 9.82
CA VAL A 538 21.66 -14.43 8.38
C VAL A 538 22.99 -14.66 7.71
N SER A 539 23.04 -15.54 6.71
CA SER A 539 24.23 -15.92 5.94
C SER A 539 23.92 -16.08 4.45
N ASP A 540 24.96 -16.37 3.66
CA ASP A 540 24.86 -16.66 2.23
C ASP A 540 24.10 -15.56 1.46
N ILE A 541 24.42 -14.29 1.77
CA ILE A 541 23.82 -13.13 1.12
C ILE A 541 24.37 -13.03 -0.30
N GLU A 542 23.53 -13.21 -1.30
CA GLU A 542 23.88 -13.24 -2.71
C GLU A 542 22.96 -12.32 -3.53
N ASN A 543 23.47 -11.92 -4.72
CA ASN A 543 22.70 -11.17 -5.73
C ASN A 543 22.17 -9.79 -5.26
N ILE A 544 22.84 -9.17 -4.27
CA ILE A 544 22.57 -7.78 -3.95
C ILE A 544 23.21 -6.93 -5.07
N PRO A 545 22.44 -6.07 -5.77
CA PRO A 545 22.95 -5.35 -6.95
C PRO A 545 24.03 -4.31 -6.67
N GLU A 546 24.27 -3.97 -5.41
CA GLU A 546 25.26 -3.00 -4.95
C GLU A 546 25.99 -3.48 -3.70
N GLU A 547 27.02 -2.76 -3.26
CA GLU A 547 27.61 -3.01 -1.94
C GLU A 547 26.60 -2.61 -0.85
N TYR A 548 26.42 -3.46 0.15
CA TYR A 548 25.48 -3.22 1.25
C TYR A 548 26.21 -2.81 2.55
N GLN A 549 25.51 -2.12 3.40
CA GLN A 549 26.04 -1.53 4.64
C GLN A 549 25.34 -2.04 5.91
N LYS A 550 24.21 -2.72 5.79
CA LYS A 550 23.39 -3.10 6.93
C LYS A 550 22.56 -4.33 6.60
N VAL A 551 22.38 -5.20 7.59
CA VAL A 551 21.45 -6.34 7.54
C VAL A 551 20.55 -6.28 8.76
N GLU A 552 19.26 -6.47 8.56
CA GLU A 552 18.22 -6.45 9.59
C GLU A 552 17.25 -7.61 9.39
N LEU A 553 16.55 -8.00 10.45
CA LEU A 553 15.40 -8.87 10.37
C LEU A 553 14.15 -8.05 10.68
N ARG A 554 13.17 -8.07 9.79
CA ARG A 554 11.82 -7.56 10.06
C ARG A 554 10.95 -8.72 10.50
N ALA A 555 10.45 -8.63 11.72
CA ALA A 555 9.53 -9.61 12.28
C ALA A 555 8.13 -9.01 12.35
N GLY A 556 7.13 -9.72 11.87
CA GLY A 556 5.72 -9.37 11.96
C GLY A 556 4.88 -10.65 11.99
N ASP A 557 3.56 -10.56 12.00
CA ASP A 557 2.70 -11.72 11.74
C ASP A 557 2.59 -11.99 10.23
N ARG A 558 2.02 -13.15 9.87
CA ARG A 558 1.86 -13.56 8.45
C ARG A 558 0.99 -12.59 7.64
N ASP A 559 0.13 -11.82 8.30
CA ASP A 559 -0.78 -10.86 7.67
C ASP A 559 -0.14 -9.47 7.53
N GLY A 560 1.15 -9.34 7.87
CA GLY A 560 1.92 -8.08 7.76
C GLY A 560 1.64 -7.06 8.85
N LYS A 561 0.97 -7.46 9.94
CA LYS A 561 0.66 -6.60 11.07
C LYS A 561 1.79 -6.62 12.11
N GLY A 562 1.99 -5.49 12.80
CA GLY A 562 2.89 -5.40 13.95
C GLY A 562 4.36 -5.66 13.61
N SER A 563 4.96 -4.94 12.64
CA SER A 563 6.35 -5.19 12.28
C SER A 563 7.34 -4.59 13.29
N VAL A 564 8.29 -5.40 13.75
CA VAL A 564 9.43 -5.00 14.58
C VAL A 564 10.72 -5.21 13.80
N THR A 565 11.61 -4.21 13.82
CA THR A 565 12.93 -4.33 13.18
C THR A 565 13.98 -4.75 14.18
N ILE A 566 14.70 -5.84 13.88
CA ILE A 566 15.74 -6.43 14.71
C ILE A 566 17.06 -6.22 13.99
N ARG A 567 18.00 -5.47 14.58
CA ARG A 567 19.32 -5.27 14.01
C ARG A 567 20.16 -6.54 14.09
N ALA A 568 20.76 -6.93 12.96
CA ALA A 568 21.77 -7.95 12.93
C ALA A 568 23.17 -7.33 13.01
N GLN A 569 24.07 -7.98 13.75
CA GLN A 569 25.46 -7.57 13.88
C GLN A 569 26.36 -8.55 13.14
N GLU A 570 27.26 -8.03 12.32
CA GLU A 570 28.27 -8.86 11.65
C GLU A 570 29.24 -9.42 12.68
N THR A 571 29.32 -10.74 12.72
CA THR A 571 30.23 -11.48 13.62
C THR A 571 31.43 -12.06 12.89
N GLU A 572 31.25 -12.46 11.63
CA GLU A 572 32.25 -12.91 10.70
C GLU A 572 31.89 -12.37 9.31
N GLU A 573 32.82 -12.33 8.37
CA GLU A 573 32.58 -11.82 7.01
C GLU A 573 31.35 -12.51 6.38
N GLY A 574 30.29 -11.73 6.11
CA GLY A 574 29.03 -12.20 5.50
C GLY A 574 28.10 -12.99 6.45
N ILE A 575 28.39 -13.05 7.76
CA ILE A 575 27.57 -13.71 8.78
C ILE A 575 27.08 -12.67 9.78
N TYR A 576 25.75 -12.56 9.90
CA TYR A 576 25.08 -11.59 10.75
C TYR A 576 24.24 -12.28 11.81
N MET A 577 24.41 -11.91 13.08
CA MET A 577 23.66 -12.45 14.23
C MET A 577 22.65 -11.42 14.73
N ALA A 578 21.43 -11.85 14.96
CA ALA A 578 20.35 -11.04 15.48
C ALA A 578 19.72 -11.75 16.69
N GLU A 579 19.32 -10.98 17.71
CA GLU A 579 18.58 -11.47 18.88
C GLU A 579 17.23 -10.76 18.95
N ALA A 580 16.16 -11.53 18.93
CA ALA A 580 14.78 -11.07 18.97
C ALA A 580 14.17 -11.30 20.35
N ASP A 581 13.48 -10.30 20.88
CA ASP A 581 12.64 -10.42 22.08
C ASP A 581 11.30 -11.06 21.68
N LEU A 582 10.96 -12.20 22.30
CA LEU A 582 9.75 -12.95 22.01
C LEU A 582 8.46 -12.21 22.41
N SER A 583 8.54 -11.22 23.28
CA SER A 583 7.39 -10.42 23.69
C SER A 583 7.01 -9.35 22.64
N SER A 584 7.91 -9.08 21.68
CA SER A 584 7.76 -7.99 20.74
C SER A 584 6.97 -8.34 19.47
N PHE A 585 6.70 -9.64 19.22
CA PHE A 585 5.93 -10.11 18.03
C PHE A 585 5.35 -11.50 18.23
N HIS A 586 4.38 -11.91 17.42
CA HIS A 586 3.71 -13.21 17.49
C HIS A 586 4.55 -14.32 16.84
N TYR A 587 5.61 -14.78 17.51
CA TYR A 587 6.57 -15.76 17.00
C TYR A 587 5.98 -17.12 16.57
N LYS A 588 4.76 -17.47 17.02
CA LYS A 588 4.04 -18.69 16.59
C LYS A 588 3.31 -18.54 15.26
N ASN A 589 3.08 -17.34 14.80
CA ASN A 589 2.50 -17.02 13.49
C ASN A 589 3.27 -15.89 12.83
N ALA A 590 4.58 -16.01 12.78
CA ALA A 590 5.47 -14.96 12.34
C ALA A 590 5.75 -14.99 10.84
N SER A 591 6.06 -13.82 10.31
CA SER A 591 6.82 -13.62 9.09
C SER A 591 8.09 -12.86 9.44
N LEU A 592 9.25 -13.48 9.23
CA LEU A 592 10.57 -12.95 9.53
C LEU A 592 11.34 -12.77 8.22
N THR A 593 11.60 -11.53 7.83
CA THR A 593 12.27 -11.20 6.57
C THR A 593 13.68 -10.65 6.82
N ALA A 594 14.68 -11.21 6.16
CA ALA A 594 16.03 -10.65 6.13
C ALA A 594 16.07 -9.51 5.10
N VAL A 595 16.32 -8.31 5.59
CA VAL A 595 16.40 -7.09 4.80
C VAL A 595 17.86 -6.63 4.76
N VAL A 596 18.39 -6.49 3.55
CA VAL A 596 19.75 -5.99 3.30
C VAL A 596 19.65 -4.57 2.78
N THR A 597 20.32 -3.64 3.44
CA THR A 597 20.36 -2.23 3.02
C THR A 597 21.63 -1.96 2.21
N GLY A 598 21.46 -1.57 0.96
CA GLY A 598 22.55 -1.15 0.09
C GLY A 598 23.21 0.16 0.53
N LYS A 599 24.38 0.48 -0.05
CA LYS A 599 25.04 1.78 0.20
C LYS A 599 24.23 2.98 -0.29
N SER A 600 23.39 2.78 -1.29
CA SER A 600 22.41 3.77 -1.76
C SER A 600 21.28 4.05 -0.75
N GLY A 601 21.11 3.19 0.28
CA GLY A 601 19.97 3.19 1.20
C GLY A 601 18.85 2.25 0.77
N ARG A 602 18.93 1.64 -0.41
CA ARG A 602 17.93 0.71 -0.94
C ARG A 602 17.84 -0.56 -0.11
N LEU A 603 16.60 -1.03 0.10
CA LEU A 603 16.29 -2.22 0.88
C LEU A 603 16.05 -3.42 -0.06
N TYR A 604 16.62 -4.56 0.29
CA TYR A 604 16.50 -5.79 -0.47
C TYR A 604 16.02 -6.91 0.45
N ASP A 605 14.81 -7.41 0.21
CA ASP A 605 14.31 -8.60 0.88
C ASP A 605 15.03 -9.83 0.34
N ALA A 606 15.94 -10.38 1.14
CA ALA A 606 16.83 -11.45 0.70
C ALA A 606 16.36 -12.84 1.09
N ALA A 607 15.59 -12.98 2.17
CA ALA A 607 15.02 -14.24 2.61
C ALA A 607 13.80 -13.98 3.49
N THR A 608 12.83 -14.89 3.48
CA THR A 608 11.70 -14.85 4.41
C THR A 608 11.54 -16.22 5.07
N MET A 609 11.22 -16.24 6.37
CA MET A 609 10.92 -17.42 7.16
C MET A 609 9.56 -17.22 7.82
N THR A 610 8.59 -18.09 7.52
CA THR A 610 7.22 -17.94 8.00
C THR A 610 6.76 -19.11 8.89
N GLY A 611 5.73 -18.87 9.68
CA GLY A 611 5.05 -19.85 10.51
C GLY A 611 5.45 -19.81 11.99
N ASP A 612 5.37 -20.96 12.68
CA ASP A 612 5.83 -21.06 14.06
C ASP A 612 7.36 -21.15 14.12
N LEU A 613 8.01 -20.09 14.58
CA LEU A 613 9.47 -20.01 14.64
C LEU A 613 10.06 -21.04 15.62
N THR A 614 9.30 -21.54 16.61
CA THR A 614 9.77 -22.59 17.53
C THR A 614 10.02 -23.92 16.82
N LEU A 615 9.40 -24.14 15.67
CA LEU A 615 9.57 -25.31 14.81
C LEU A 615 10.75 -25.20 13.85
N LYS A 616 11.41 -24.03 13.74
CA LYS A 616 12.52 -23.79 12.78
C LYS A 616 13.87 -24.36 13.27
N GLN A 617 13.81 -25.44 14.01
CA GLN A 617 14.99 -26.14 14.56
C GLN A 617 15.91 -26.69 13.46
N THR A 618 17.22 -26.71 13.73
CA THR A 618 18.25 -27.18 12.79
C THR A 618 18.64 -28.65 12.96
N ASP A 619 18.08 -29.31 13.98
CA ASP A 619 18.30 -30.73 14.23
C ASP A 619 16.98 -31.45 14.54
N ILE A 620 16.92 -32.75 14.25
CA ILE A 620 15.71 -33.55 14.39
C ILE A 620 15.30 -33.75 15.89
N TYR A 621 16.23 -33.67 16.82
CA TYR A 621 15.93 -33.91 18.26
C TYR A 621 15.15 -32.72 18.81
N SER A 622 15.68 -31.52 18.63
CA SER A 622 15.01 -30.28 19.01
C SER A 622 13.70 -30.07 18.25
N TYR A 623 13.64 -30.48 16.98
CA TYR A 623 12.41 -30.42 16.20
C TYR A 623 11.31 -31.30 16.74
N LEU A 624 11.62 -32.54 17.06
CA LEU A 624 10.65 -33.47 17.65
C LEU A 624 10.24 -33.05 19.08
N ASP A 625 11.17 -32.49 19.88
CA ASP A 625 10.83 -31.94 21.18
C ASP A 625 9.87 -30.74 21.03
N ALA A 626 10.09 -29.84 20.06
CA ALA A 626 9.20 -28.73 19.74
C ALA A 626 7.79 -29.21 19.31
N LEU A 627 7.69 -30.27 18.52
CA LEU A 627 6.39 -30.89 18.18
C LEU A 627 5.68 -31.49 19.38
N ILE A 628 6.41 -32.15 20.29
CA ILE A 628 5.86 -32.70 21.52
C ILE A 628 5.33 -31.62 22.46
N ASP A 629 6.03 -30.48 22.52
CA ASP A 629 5.64 -29.33 23.35
C ASP A 629 4.46 -28.51 22.77
N ASN A 630 4.08 -28.78 21.49
CA ASN A 630 2.96 -28.13 20.81
C ASN A 630 1.89 -29.16 20.37
N PRO A 631 1.22 -29.87 21.33
CA PRO A 631 0.28 -30.93 21.01
C PRO A 631 -1.03 -30.46 20.33
N GLN A 632 -1.26 -29.15 20.18
CA GLN A 632 -2.40 -28.54 19.46
C GLN A 632 -2.28 -28.72 17.95
N TYR A 633 -1.09 -28.93 17.41
CA TYR A 633 -0.89 -29.07 15.97
C TYR A 633 -1.24 -30.48 15.48
N THR A 634 -1.68 -30.53 14.22
CA THR A 634 -1.78 -31.78 13.47
C THR A 634 -0.52 -31.97 12.64
N VAL A 635 0.20 -33.08 12.87
CA VAL A 635 1.46 -33.40 12.20
C VAL A 635 1.22 -34.52 11.20
N LEU A 636 1.44 -34.24 9.91
CA LEU A 636 1.35 -35.22 8.83
C LEU A 636 2.76 -35.60 8.39
N ILE A 637 3.06 -36.89 8.43
CA ILE A 637 4.40 -37.45 8.17
C ILE A 637 4.31 -38.42 7.00
N ALA A 638 5.12 -38.21 5.96
CA ALA A 638 5.24 -39.16 4.84
C ALA A 638 6.69 -39.51 4.58
N LEU A 639 6.98 -40.79 4.39
CA LEU A 639 8.32 -41.28 4.09
C LEU A 639 8.53 -41.46 2.60
N ARG A 640 9.72 -41.06 2.09
CA ARG A 640 10.18 -41.31 0.74
C ARG A 640 11.43 -42.19 0.75
N ASP A 641 11.46 -43.25 -0.07
CA ASP A 641 12.54 -44.18 -0.34
C ASP A 641 12.92 -45.02 0.91
N ASP A 642 13.81 -44.50 1.76
CA ASP A 642 14.22 -45.15 2.98
C ASP A 642 14.36 -44.14 4.15
N GLY A 643 13.78 -44.49 5.28
CA GLY A 643 13.88 -43.70 6.48
C GLY A 643 14.43 -44.48 7.67
N SER A 644 14.88 -45.74 7.47
CA SER A 644 15.13 -46.66 8.57
C SER A 644 16.55 -46.58 9.16
N HIS A 645 17.53 -45.99 8.46
CA HIS A 645 18.96 -46.19 8.77
C HIS A 645 19.47 -45.27 9.89
N SER A 646 19.10 -43.97 9.87
CA SER A 646 19.61 -42.97 10.83
C SER A 646 18.72 -42.72 12.05
N LEU A 647 17.58 -43.46 12.15
CA LEU A 647 16.69 -43.38 13.31
C LEU A 647 17.29 -44.14 14.53
N ASN A 648 18.07 -43.46 15.33
CA ASN A 648 18.62 -43.97 16.56
C ASN A 648 17.55 -44.06 17.66
N ARG A 649 17.94 -44.66 18.83
CA ARG A 649 17.02 -44.87 19.94
C ARG A 649 16.41 -43.59 20.50
N GLU A 650 17.17 -42.49 20.56
CA GLU A 650 16.68 -41.21 21.08
C GLU A 650 15.62 -40.59 20.18
N ILE A 651 15.78 -40.69 18.85
CA ILE A 651 14.77 -40.23 17.88
C ILE A 651 13.53 -41.11 17.99
N CYS A 652 13.70 -42.42 18.07
CA CYS A 652 12.57 -43.34 18.23
C CYS A 652 11.78 -43.13 19.55
N ASP A 653 12.48 -42.80 20.63
CA ASP A 653 11.84 -42.49 21.91
C ASP A 653 11.03 -41.18 21.83
N ARG A 654 11.47 -40.16 21.06
CA ARG A 654 10.72 -38.94 20.82
C ARG A 654 9.52 -39.17 19.89
N LEU A 655 9.68 -39.96 18.83
CA LEU A 655 8.56 -40.36 17.95
C LEU A 655 7.49 -41.10 18.75
N LYS A 656 7.87 -42.00 19.72
CA LYS A 656 6.94 -42.64 20.66
C LYS A 656 6.24 -41.62 21.59
N LYS A 657 6.95 -40.60 22.08
CA LYS A 657 6.33 -39.53 22.88
C LYS A 657 5.33 -38.70 22.06
N LEU A 658 5.60 -38.50 20.77
CA LEU A 658 4.67 -37.85 19.82
C LEU A 658 3.42 -38.74 19.58
N GLY A 659 3.41 -40.01 20.03
CA GLY A 659 2.28 -40.92 19.95
C GLY A 659 2.43 -42.03 18.92
N LEU A 660 3.53 -42.08 18.16
CA LEU A 660 3.76 -43.08 17.14
C LEU A 660 4.13 -44.43 17.78
N LYS A 661 3.63 -45.55 17.20
CA LYS A 661 3.78 -46.91 17.73
C LYS A 661 4.52 -47.85 16.78
N LYS A 662 4.52 -47.49 15.46
CA LYS A 662 5.20 -48.32 14.47
C LYS A 662 6.72 -48.13 14.53
N GLU A 663 7.47 -49.20 14.45
CA GLU A 663 8.93 -49.14 14.48
C GLU A 663 9.46 -49.12 13.04
N ILE A 664 9.94 -47.96 12.58
CA ILE A 664 10.54 -47.80 11.24
C ILE A 664 11.92 -48.43 11.15
N PRO A 665 12.80 -48.37 12.17
CA PRO A 665 14.07 -49.09 12.17
C PRO A 665 13.89 -50.60 11.93
N GLY A 666 14.76 -51.14 11.04
CA GLY A 666 14.67 -52.55 10.65
C GLY A 666 13.77 -52.83 9.43
N HIS A 667 13.01 -51.84 8.97
CA HIS A 667 12.14 -51.95 7.79
C HIS A 667 12.75 -51.17 6.62
N TYR A 668 13.83 -51.68 6.08
CA TYR A 668 14.58 -51.11 4.99
C TYR A 668 13.71 -50.88 3.75
N ARG A 669 13.62 -49.58 3.33
CA ARG A 669 12.89 -49.13 2.13
C ARG A 669 11.38 -49.40 2.13
N TRP A 670 10.77 -49.48 3.31
CA TRP A 670 9.30 -49.57 3.45
C TRP A 670 8.67 -48.19 3.38
N SER A 671 7.42 -48.14 2.90
CA SER A 671 6.59 -46.92 2.97
C SER A 671 6.06 -46.73 4.38
N TYR A 672 5.95 -45.47 4.81
CA TYR A 672 5.39 -45.09 6.10
C TYR A 672 4.66 -43.77 6.03
N TYR A 673 3.46 -43.69 6.57
CA TYR A 673 2.82 -42.42 6.88
C TYR A 673 2.29 -42.41 8.30
N ALA A 674 2.14 -41.21 8.87
CA ALA A 674 1.43 -40.96 10.12
C ALA A 674 0.70 -39.61 10.06
N VAL A 675 -0.46 -39.58 10.72
CA VAL A 675 -1.22 -38.39 11.07
C VAL A 675 -1.36 -38.35 12.58
N VAL A 676 -0.70 -37.40 13.20
CA VAL A 676 -0.74 -37.15 14.65
C VAL A 676 -1.59 -35.92 14.89
N SER A 677 -2.69 -36.03 15.58
CA SER A 677 -3.60 -34.95 15.92
C SER A 677 -3.96 -34.95 17.41
N PRO A 678 -4.53 -33.88 17.95
CA PRO A 678 -5.04 -33.84 19.31
C PRO A 678 -6.07 -34.95 19.61
N GLU A 679 -6.75 -35.45 18.55
CA GLU A 679 -7.77 -36.49 18.67
C GLU A 679 -7.19 -37.91 18.68
N GLY A 680 -5.95 -38.07 18.21
CA GLY A 680 -5.27 -39.38 18.17
C GLY A 680 -4.28 -39.52 17.01
N VAL A 681 -3.78 -40.73 16.85
CA VAL A 681 -2.75 -41.06 15.86
C VAL A 681 -3.26 -42.13 14.91
N THR A 682 -3.12 -41.89 13.61
CA THR A 682 -3.30 -42.85 12.53
C THR A 682 -1.96 -43.04 11.82
N GLU A 683 -1.48 -44.29 11.73
CA GLU A 683 -0.19 -44.61 11.10
C GLU A 683 -0.19 -45.96 10.42
N GLU A 684 0.56 -46.07 9.32
CA GLU A 684 0.75 -47.33 8.61
C GLU A 684 2.19 -47.50 8.11
N LEU A 685 2.69 -48.73 8.15
CA LEU A 685 4.01 -49.14 7.68
C LEU A 685 3.87 -50.38 6.81
N SER A 686 4.38 -50.38 5.57
CA SER A 686 4.19 -51.45 4.59
C SER A 686 5.31 -51.48 3.53
N GLU A 687 5.56 -52.67 2.97
CA GLU A 687 6.42 -52.81 1.77
C GLU A 687 5.83 -52.16 0.50
N LYS A 688 4.50 -51.95 0.48
CA LYS A 688 3.78 -51.40 -0.67
C LYS A 688 3.65 -49.91 -0.51
N GLU A 689 3.35 -49.25 -1.62
CA GLU A 689 2.91 -47.84 -1.58
C GLU A 689 1.75 -47.67 -0.60
N LEU A 690 1.80 -46.60 0.18
CA LEU A 690 0.74 -46.21 1.10
C LEU A 690 0.12 -44.89 0.64
N SER A 691 -1.19 -44.82 0.76
CA SER A 691 -1.95 -43.55 0.56
C SER A 691 -3.01 -43.40 1.64
N CYS A 692 -3.24 -42.18 2.05
CA CYS A 692 -4.24 -41.82 3.03
C CYS A 692 -4.95 -40.53 2.62
N THR A 693 -6.25 -40.47 2.88
CA THR A 693 -7.06 -39.24 2.74
C THR A 693 -7.91 -39.07 3.98
N GLY A 694 -8.19 -37.83 4.31
CA GLY A 694 -9.04 -37.50 5.44
C GLY A 694 -9.37 -36.02 5.50
N THR A 695 -10.00 -35.62 6.60
CA THR A 695 -10.40 -34.23 6.85
C THR A 695 -9.84 -33.81 8.20
N LEU A 696 -9.23 -32.64 8.25
CA LEU A 696 -8.70 -32.00 9.46
C LEU A 696 -9.85 -31.45 10.33
N ALA A 697 -9.58 -31.08 11.56
CA ALA A 697 -10.63 -30.64 12.49
C ALA A 697 -11.36 -29.37 12.06
N ASP A 698 -10.73 -28.52 11.25
CA ASP A 698 -11.32 -27.32 10.67
C ASP A 698 -12.10 -27.57 9.35
N GLY A 699 -12.18 -28.84 8.92
CA GLY A 699 -12.84 -29.23 7.67
C GLY A 699 -11.96 -29.23 6.43
N ALA A 700 -10.67 -28.94 6.54
CA ALA A 700 -9.75 -28.98 5.41
C ALA A 700 -9.45 -30.44 4.99
N ASP A 701 -9.64 -30.77 3.70
CA ASP A 701 -9.30 -32.08 3.16
C ASP A 701 -7.78 -32.21 3.00
N TYR A 702 -7.26 -33.40 3.36
CA TYR A 702 -5.87 -33.75 3.11
C TYR A 702 -5.74 -35.08 2.35
N SER A 703 -4.65 -35.19 1.60
CA SER A 703 -4.23 -36.46 1.00
C SER A 703 -2.72 -36.68 1.13
N MET A 704 -2.32 -37.91 1.39
CA MET A 704 -0.94 -38.30 1.59
C MET A 704 -0.56 -39.47 0.73
N ILE A 705 0.70 -39.48 0.25
CA ILE A 705 1.31 -40.62 -0.42
C ILE A 705 2.70 -40.85 0.17
N SER A 706 3.03 -42.10 0.48
CA SER A 706 4.37 -42.52 0.84
C SER A 706 4.81 -43.66 -0.07
N GLN A 707 5.97 -43.54 -0.69
CA GLN A 707 6.58 -44.50 -1.56
C GLN A 707 7.97 -44.90 -1.05
N GLY A 708 8.05 -46.00 -0.35
CA GLY A 708 9.32 -46.65 0.01
C GLY A 708 9.97 -47.29 -1.21
N GLY A 709 11.26 -47.55 -1.15
CA GLY A 709 12.01 -48.13 -2.28
C GLY A 709 11.59 -49.52 -2.70
N LEU A 710 10.90 -50.29 -1.83
CA LEU A 710 10.33 -51.59 -2.16
C LEU A 710 8.90 -51.52 -2.69
N SER A 711 8.26 -50.34 -2.71
CA SER A 711 6.86 -50.15 -3.13
C SER A 711 6.58 -50.50 -4.62
N GLY A 712 7.62 -50.73 -5.43
CA GLY A 712 7.50 -51.03 -6.85
C GLY A 712 7.18 -49.80 -7.72
N ALA A 713 6.96 -48.64 -7.13
CA ALA A 713 6.54 -47.40 -7.83
C ALA A 713 7.65 -46.71 -8.64
N GLY A 714 8.91 -47.14 -8.50
CA GLY A 714 10.04 -46.38 -9.05
C GLY A 714 10.97 -47.07 -10.04
N GLY A 715 10.61 -48.24 -10.61
CA GLY A 715 11.40 -48.87 -11.69
C GLY A 715 12.89 -49.11 -11.37
N GLY A 716 13.24 -49.43 -10.16
CA GLY A 716 14.57 -49.87 -9.71
C GLY A 716 15.63 -48.81 -9.42
N ALA A 717 15.44 -47.55 -9.74
CA ALA A 717 16.45 -46.49 -9.58
C ALA A 717 16.13 -45.41 -8.51
N GLY A 718 14.99 -45.54 -7.81
CA GLY A 718 14.57 -44.54 -6.75
C GLY A 718 14.27 -43.13 -7.23
N ARG A 719 14.49 -42.83 -8.48
CA ARG A 719 14.39 -41.47 -9.05
C ARG A 719 12.97 -40.92 -9.15
N TYR A 720 11.93 -41.73 -9.10
CA TYR A 720 10.54 -41.34 -9.28
C TYR A 720 9.68 -41.56 -8.02
N LEU A 721 10.29 -42.01 -6.93
CA LEU A 721 9.56 -42.17 -5.66
C LEU A 721 9.17 -40.82 -5.07
N ARG A 722 8.04 -40.76 -4.36
CA ARG A 722 7.55 -39.53 -3.74
C ARG A 722 7.04 -39.74 -2.32
N ALA A 723 7.22 -38.72 -1.51
CA ALA A 723 6.39 -38.37 -0.38
C ALA A 723 5.52 -37.18 -0.81
N SER A 724 4.23 -37.23 -0.55
CA SER A 724 3.30 -36.16 -0.88
C SER A 724 2.38 -35.95 0.31
N VAL A 725 2.17 -34.69 0.68
CA VAL A 725 1.19 -34.26 1.66
C VAL A 725 0.49 -33.05 1.10
N LYS A 726 -0.77 -33.23 0.69
CA LYS A 726 -1.60 -32.13 0.19
C LYS A 726 -2.66 -31.75 1.18
N ILE A 727 -2.86 -30.46 1.36
CA ILE A 727 -3.95 -29.89 2.16
C ILE A 727 -4.69 -28.90 1.27
N ARG A 728 -6.02 -29.01 1.15
CA ARG A 728 -6.85 -28.22 0.23
C ARG A 728 -6.31 -28.25 -1.23
N GLY A 729 -5.67 -29.36 -1.63
CA GLY A 729 -5.10 -29.54 -2.98
C GLY A 729 -3.67 -29.03 -3.15
N VAL A 730 -3.15 -28.19 -2.27
CA VAL A 730 -1.77 -27.66 -2.32
C VAL A 730 -0.79 -28.68 -1.77
N GLU A 731 0.34 -28.90 -2.48
CA GLU A 731 1.41 -29.83 -2.08
C GLU A 731 2.38 -29.14 -1.12
N TYR A 732 2.51 -29.68 0.09
CA TYR A 732 3.38 -29.12 1.13
C TYR A 732 4.59 -30.01 1.46
N ALA A 733 4.68 -31.27 1.02
CA ALA A 733 5.83 -32.09 1.34
C ALA A 733 7.08 -31.63 0.58
N VAL A 734 8.23 -31.57 1.28
CA VAL A 734 9.54 -31.30 0.65
C VAL A 734 9.91 -32.32 -0.41
N ASN A 735 9.33 -33.52 -0.30
CA ASN A 735 9.50 -34.64 -1.22
C ASN A 735 10.96 -35.11 -1.39
N ARG A 736 11.70 -35.21 -0.28
CA ARG A 736 13.08 -35.74 -0.24
C ARG A 736 13.15 -37.08 0.49
N ILE A 737 14.32 -37.77 0.39
CA ILE A 737 14.56 -39.07 1.00
C ILE A 737 14.53 -38.94 2.51
N GLY A 738 13.71 -39.76 3.18
CA GLY A 738 13.55 -39.77 4.64
C GLY A 738 12.14 -39.34 5.07
N LEU A 739 12.02 -38.80 6.27
CA LEU A 739 10.76 -38.37 6.85
C LEU A 739 10.44 -36.93 6.48
N ASN A 740 9.33 -36.75 5.78
CA ASN A 740 8.79 -35.41 5.42
C ASN A 740 7.65 -35.10 6.39
N PHE A 741 7.76 -33.97 7.09
CA PHE A 741 6.81 -33.47 8.06
C PHE A 741 6.08 -32.25 7.49
N VAL A 742 4.76 -32.21 7.64
CA VAL A 742 3.92 -31.02 7.42
C VAL A 742 3.14 -30.79 8.69
N VAL A 743 3.28 -29.60 9.27
CA VAL A 743 2.65 -29.25 10.55
C VAL A 743 1.53 -28.25 10.27
N TYR A 744 0.33 -28.58 10.69
CA TYR A 744 -0.88 -27.82 10.45
C TYR A 744 -1.50 -27.31 11.75
N ASP A 745 -1.79 -26.03 11.80
CA ASP A 745 -2.56 -25.39 12.85
C ASP A 745 -4.03 -25.36 12.45
N THR A 746 -4.84 -26.17 13.14
CA THR A 746 -6.28 -26.26 12.87
C THR A 746 -7.08 -25.09 13.45
N GLU A 747 -6.55 -24.35 14.41
CA GLU A 747 -7.17 -23.15 14.97
C GLU A 747 -7.07 -21.98 13.98
N ASN A 748 -5.88 -21.81 13.41
CA ASN A 748 -5.63 -20.74 12.43
C ASN A 748 -5.80 -21.20 10.97
N SER A 749 -6.16 -22.48 10.74
CA SER A 749 -6.42 -23.09 9.42
C SER A 749 -5.26 -22.94 8.42
N CYS A 750 -4.02 -23.03 8.88
CA CYS A 750 -2.82 -22.83 8.05
C CYS A 750 -1.70 -23.85 8.33
N VAL A 751 -0.82 -24.06 7.35
CA VAL A 751 0.43 -24.79 7.54
C VAL A 751 1.45 -23.88 8.23
N VAL A 752 2.04 -24.33 9.35
CA VAL A 752 3.00 -23.55 10.14
C VAL A 752 4.44 -23.99 9.93
N ASP A 753 4.68 -25.22 9.43
CA ASP A 753 6.01 -25.69 9.01
C ASP A 753 5.92 -26.83 8.00
N SER A 754 6.90 -26.89 7.09
CA SER A 754 7.15 -28.03 6.20
C SER A 754 8.65 -28.32 6.18
N CYS A 755 9.02 -29.49 6.71
CA CYS A 755 10.40 -29.90 6.92
C CYS A 755 10.65 -31.35 6.56
N GLU A 756 11.78 -31.64 5.95
CA GLU A 756 12.27 -33.00 5.74
C GLU A 756 13.57 -33.21 6.50
N PHE A 757 13.69 -34.38 7.12
CA PHE A 757 14.95 -34.88 7.67
C PHE A 757 15.37 -36.14 6.91
N ASN A 758 16.61 -36.12 6.36
CA ASN A 758 17.16 -37.27 5.66
C ASN A 758 17.48 -38.40 6.67
N THR A 759 16.46 -39.14 7.10
CA THR A 759 16.60 -40.25 8.06
C THR A 759 17.28 -41.49 7.47
N TYR A 760 17.70 -41.44 6.21
CA TYR A 760 18.60 -42.41 5.60
C TYR A 760 20.08 -42.04 5.79
N MET A 761 20.48 -40.80 5.48
CA MET A 761 21.88 -40.34 5.56
C MET A 761 21.91 -38.86 6.01
N GLY A 762 22.40 -38.59 7.23
CA GLY A 762 22.84 -37.26 7.65
C GLY A 762 21.94 -36.55 8.64
N LEU A 763 20.64 -36.67 8.61
CA LEU A 763 19.66 -35.97 9.47
C LEU A 763 19.60 -34.42 9.31
N ASP A 764 20.22 -33.86 8.25
CA ASP A 764 20.17 -32.41 8.00
C ASP A 764 18.77 -32.00 7.54
N PRO A 765 18.16 -30.95 8.13
CA PRO A 765 16.84 -30.51 7.73
C PRO A 765 16.84 -29.82 6.37
N LYS A 766 15.76 -30.01 5.62
CA LYS A 766 15.41 -29.22 4.46
C LYS A 766 13.99 -28.70 4.64
N ARG A 767 13.79 -27.42 4.39
CA ARG A 767 12.48 -26.78 4.50
C ARG A 767 12.05 -26.16 3.17
N ILE A 768 10.77 -26.01 3.04
CA ILE A 768 10.14 -25.16 2.03
C ILE A 768 9.48 -24.00 2.79
N ASP A 769 9.60 -22.79 2.25
CA ASP A 769 8.81 -21.68 2.75
C ASP A 769 7.35 -21.89 2.37
N VAL A 770 6.51 -22.00 3.40
CA VAL A 770 5.08 -22.29 3.22
C VAL A 770 4.37 -21.15 2.50
N ALA A 771 4.75 -19.90 2.75
CA ALA A 771 4.16 -18.74 2.09
C ALA A 771 4.47 -18.69 0.59
N ASP A 772 5.64 -19.19 0.17
CA ASP A 772 5.96 -19.30 -1.25
C ASP A 772 5.07 -20.33 -1.96
N LEU A 773 4.81 -21.48 -1.32
CA LEU A 773 3.93 -22.50 -1.87
C LEU A 773 2.47 -22.04 -1.98
N GLU A 774 1.97 -21.34 -0.96
CA GLU A 774 0.61 -20.81 -0.95
C GLU A 774 0.44 -19.77 -2.07
N ARG A 775 1.41 -18.87 -2.25
CA ARG A 775 1.44 -17.85 -3.31
C ARG A 775 1.53 -18.45 -4.71
N GLU A 776 2.33 -19.52 -4.90
CA GLU A 776 2.39 -20.23 -6.18
C GLU A 776 1.07 -20.91 -6.50
N ALA A 777 0.40 -21.51 -5.51
CA ALA A 777 -0.89 -22.16 -5.67
C ALA A 777 -2.02 -21.16 -6.00
N GLU A 778 -2.02 -19.97 -5.38
CA GLU A 778 -2.95 -18.90 -5.68
C GLU A 778 -2.78 -18.39 -7.12
N ASN A 779 -1.53 -18.17 -7.55
CA ASN A 779 -1.22 -17.74 -8.91
C ASN A 779 -1.64 -18.79 -9.97
N GLU A 780 -1.44 -20.09 -9.71
CA GLU A 780 -1.90 -21.16 -10.59
C GLU A 780 -3.44 -21.22 -10.67
N GLN A 781 -4.13 -20.96 -9.57
CA GLN A 781 -5.58 -20.96 -9.51
C GLN A 781 -6.19 -19.74 -10.23
N GLU A 782 -5.57 -18.58 -10.14
CA GLU A 782 -5.93 -17.40 -10.94
C GLU A 782 -5.71 -17.62 -12.43
N GLN A 783 -4.59 -18.22 -12.83
CA GLN A 783 -4.32 -18.55 -14.23
C GLN A 783 -5.30 -19.58 -14.80
N MET A 784 -5.72 -20.57 -14.01
CA MET A 784 -6.75 -21.53 -14.42
C MET A 784 -8.14 -20.87 -14.55
N ASN A 785 -8.47 -19.93 -13.69
CA ASN A 785 -9.75 -19.20 -13.76
C ASN A 785 -9.79 -18.26 -14.98
N ILE A 786 -8.67 -17.65 -15.35
CA ILE A 786 -8.54 -16.83 -16.57
C ILE A 786 -8.62 -17.70 -17.84
N GLY A 787 -8.12 -18.94 -17.80
CA GLY A 787 -8.16 -19.88 -18.92
C GLY A 787 -9.52 -20.56 -19.16
N THR A 788 -10.44 -20.53 -18.20
CA THR A 788 -11.81 -21.10 -18.34
C THR A 788 -12.83 -20.09 -18.85
N ASP A 789 -12.50 -18.81 -18.93
CA ASP A 789 -13.35 -17.74 -19.47
C ASP A 789 -12.99 -17.32 -20.92
N GLN A 790 -12.21 -18.15 -21.65
CA GLN A 790 -11.91 -17.95 -23.08
C GLN A 790 -12.77 -18.87 -23.97
#